data_f2d5a552fbd4ce5c2c75720b0a7b7fe1
#
_entry.id   f2d5a552fbd4ce5c2c75720b0a7b7fe1
#
_cell.length_a   1.000
_cell.length_b   1.000
_cell.length_c   1.000
_cell.angle_alpha   90.00
_cell.angle_beta   90.00
_cell.angle_gamma   90.00
#
_symmetry.space_group_name_H-M   'P 1'
#
loop_
_entity.id
_entity.type
_entity.pdbx_description
1 polymer ?
#
loop_
_entity_poly.entity_id
_entity_poly.type
_entity_poly.pdbx_seq_one_letter_code
_entity_poly.pdbx_strand_id
1 'polypeptide(L)'
;MDIEKFTERARGFLQAAQTIAIREYHQRITAEHLLKALLDDEQGAAAGLIRAAGADPKPVLEKVEAELARLPRVQGGGAGQPQFMPDIVRVLDAAQQQANKAGDAYVAQDRLLTALAASDTPAGRALVAAGATAQKLDGAIAAIRKGRTVDSANAEQQFDALKKFARDLTAAAREGKLDPVIGRDEEIRRAIQVLARRTKNNPVLIGEPGVGKTAIVEGLALRIVNGDVPEALRDKKVLALDLGAMVAGAKYRGEFEERLKGVLTEVEKAAGEIVLFIDEMHTLVGAGKADGAMDASNLLKPALARGELHCIGATTLDEYRKHVEKDAALARRFQPVFVGEPTVEDTISILRGIKEKYELHHGVRIADSALVAAATLSNRYITDRFLPDKAIDLMDEAASRLRMQVDSKPEELDEVDRRLLMLKIEREALKKEEDTASRDRLVRLERELSELEERSNAMAAAWQAEKDKLGAAQKAKEELDRARTEVEVAQRKGDYARAGELTYSVIPKLERQIAEAGGEGGKLVNEAVTDEGIAAVVSRWTGIPVDKMLEGERAKLMRMEDMLRQRVVGQEEALEAVSKAVRRARAGLQDPNRPMGSFLFLGPTGVGKTELTKAIAGFLFDDEKALLRIDMSEYMEKHAVARLIGAPPGYVGYEEGGALTEAVRRRPYQVILFDEVEKAHEDVFNVLLQVLDDGRLTDGQGRTVDFRNTLIVLTSNLGSEILAAQPEGEDVDLVRGQVMNVVRSRFRPEFLNRLDEIVLFRRLARKDMGSIVQIQLGRLRQLLEDRKITLELDPSATDWLAEAGYDPVYGARPLKRVIQRNLQDQLAGLLLEGRVTDGSAVKVTAGVEGLELAV
;
A
#
# COMPACT_ATOMS: atom_id res chain seq x y z
N MET A 1 5.47 -11.30 -57.68
CA MET A 1 5.97 -10.93 -56.39
C MET A 1 5.15 -11.70 -55.35
N ASP A 2 5.81 -12.48 -54.53
CA ASP A 2 5.15 -13.31 -53.52
C ASP A 2 5.23 -12.57 -52.15
N ILE A 3 4.14 -11.87 -51.80
CA ILE A 3 4.06 -11.09 -50.55
C ILE A 3 4.10 -12.01 -49.31
N GLU A 4 3.79 -13.30 -49.47
CA GLU A 4 3.86 -14.27 -48.36
C GLU A 4 5.30 -14.55 -47.90
N LYS A 5 6.30 -14.28 -48.75
CA LYS A 5 7.73 -14.37 -48.41
C LYS A 5 8.29 -13.18 -47.63
N PHE A 6 7.46 -12.21 -47.24
CA PHE A 6 7.84 -11.12 -46.39
C PHE A 6 7.42 -11.40 -44.96
N THR A 7 8.23 -10.94 -43.99
CA THR A 7 7.83 -11.02 -42.59
C THR A 7 6.55 -10.21 -42.34
N GLU A 8 5.81 -10.55 -41.29
CA GLU A 8 4.58 -9.80 -40.94
C GLU A 8 4.86 -8.30 -40.79
N ARG A 9 6.01 -7.94 -40.23
CA ARG A 9 6.42 -6.56 -40.07
C ARG A 9 6.74 -5.91 -41.40
N ALA A 10 7.46 -6.57 -42.27
CA ALA A 10 7.76 -6.07 -43.60
C ALA A 10 6.48 -5.87 -44.43
N ARG A 11 5.49 -6.78 -44.31
CA ARG A 11 4.16 -6.62 -44.90
C ARG A 11 3.41 -5.41 -44.31
N GLY A 12 3.52 -5.19 -43.00
CA GLY A 12 2.96 -4.03 -42.34
C GLY A 12 3.51 -2.70 -42.90
N PHE A 13 4.80 -2.61 -43.15
CA PHE A 13 5.40 -1.42 -43.81
C PHE A 13 4.93 -1.19 -45.24
N LEU A 14 4.69 -2.24 -46.01
CA LEU A 14 4.09 -2.12 -47.34
C LEU A 14 2.67 -1.57 -47.28
N GLN A 15 1.86 -2.05 -46.30
CA GLN A 15 0.52 -1.51 -46.07
C GLN A 15 0.55 -0.08 -45.55
N ALA A 16 1.49 0.25 -44.65
CA ALA A 16 1.69 1.61 -44.18
C ALA A 16 2.08 2.56 -45.30
N ALA A 17 2.97 2.15 -46.20
CA ALA A 17 3.32 2.91 -47.42
C ALA A 17 2.11 3.18 -48.30
N GLN A 18 1.23 2.19 -48.48
CA GLN A 18 -0.04 2.35 -49.19
C GLN A 18 -0.98 3.34 -48.45
N THR A 19 -1.07 3.25 -47.13
CA THR A 19 -1.88 4.16 -46.32
C THR A 19 -1.38 5.59 -46.41
N ILE A 20 -0.05 5.81 -46.36
CA ILE A 20 0.55 7.12 -46.55
C ILE A 20 0.19 7.67 -47.93
N ALA A 21 0.32 6.89 -49.00
CA ALA A 21 -0.05 7.32 -50.35
C ALA A 21 -1.52 7.73 -50.45
N ILE A 22 -2.44 7.00 -49.81
CA ILE A 22 -3.89 7.29 -49.76
C ILE A 22 -4.11 8.61 -48.99
N ARG A 23 -3.50 8.79 -47.82
CA ARG A 23 -3.63 9.98 -46.98
C ARG A 23 -3.14 11.24 -47.66
N GLU A 24 -2.06 11.13 -48.43
CA GLU A 24 -1.45 12.25 -49.16
C GLU A 24 -2.09 12.43 -50.57
N TYR A 25 -3.14 11.67 -50.91
CA TYR A 25 -3.81 11.73 -52.23
C TYR A 25 -2.92 11.36 -53.42
N HIS A 26 -1.91 10.53 -53.20
CA HIS A 26 -1.03 10.05 -54.25
C HIS A 26 -1.63 8.79 -54.93
N GLN A 27 -1.63 8.79 -56.27
CA GLN A 27 -2.12 7.64 -57.10
C GLN A 27 -1.07 6.52 -57.26
N ARG A 28 0.16 6.79 -56.81
CA ARG A 28 1.33 5.93 -57.04
C ARG A 28 2.06 5.71 -55.71
N ILE A 29 2.36 4.45 -55.38
CA ILE A 29 3.20 4.08 -54.25
C ILE A 29 4.65 4.03 -54.74
N THR A 30 5.53 4.83 -54.17
CA THR A 30 6.93 4.96 -54.56
C THR A 30 7.85 4.46 -53.42
N ALA A 31 9.16 4.37 -53.68
CA ALA A 31 10.15 3.97 -52.68
C ALA A 31 10.20 4.94 -51.48
N GLU A 32 9.85 6.23 -51.70
CA GLU A 32 9.79 7.27 -50.65
C GLU A 32 8.68 6.96 -49.64
N HIS A 33 7.52 6.45 -50.10
CA HIS A 33 6.45 6.04 -49.15
C HIS A 33 6.90 4.89 -48.26
N LEU A 34 7.65 3.92 -48.82
CA LEU A 34 8.17 2.79 -48.06
C LEU A 34 9.22 3.23 -47.04
N LEU A 35 10.15 4.11 -47.47
CA LEU A 35 11.19 4.63 -46.59
C LEU A 35 10.59 5.49 -45.44
N LYS A 36 9.59 6.33 -45.78
CA LYS A 36 8.85 7.06 -44.74
C LYS A 36 8.15 6.11 -43.75
N ALA A 37 7.46 5.09 -44.23
CA ALA A 37 6.82 4.10 -43.36
C ALA A 37 7.84 3.40 -42.44
N LEU A 38 9.04 3.09 -42.95
CA LEU A 38 10.12 2.48 -42.15
C LEU A 38 10.71 3.44 -41.11
N LEU A 39 10.72 4.75 -41.37
CA LEU A 39 11.27 5.76 -40.46
C LEU A 39 10.25 6.32 -39.48
N ASP A 40 8.97 6.31 -39.83
CA ASP A 40 7.86 6.75 -38.96
C ASP A 40 7.57 5.72 -37.83
N ASP A 41 8.10 4.50 -37.90
CA ASP A 41 7.96 3.49 -36.86
C ASP A 41 8.98 3.74 -35.73
N GLU A 42 8.51 4.33 -34.63
CA GLU A 42 9.32 4.59 -33.43
C GLU A 42 9.92 3.30 -32.83
N GLN A 43 9.25 2.16 -32.99
CA GLN A 43 9.73 0.84 -32.57
C GLN A 43 10.51 0.11 -33.67
N GLY A 44 10.67 0.73 -34.84
CA GLY A 44 11.33 0.16 -36.02
C GLY A 44 12.85 0.13 -35.88
N ALA A 45 13.46 -0.94 -36.39
CA ALA A 45 14.91 -1.07 -36.43
C ALA A 45 15.56 -0.16 -37.49
N ALA A 46 14.80 0.42 -38.41
CA ALA A 46 15.34 1.17 -39.53
C ALA A 46 16.16 2.42 -39.12
N ALA A 47 15.58 3.23 -38.22
CA ALA A 47 16.29 4.37 -37.68
C ALA A 47 17.54 3.97 -36.86
N GLY A 48 17.47 2.86 -36.13
CA GLY A 48 18.58 2.27 -35.39
C GLY A 48 19.71 1.78 -36.32
N LEU A 49 19.36 1.10 -37.40
CA LEU A 49 20.30 0.65 -38.41
C LEU A 49 21.02 1.79 -39.14
N ILE A 50 20.31 2.87 -39.45
CA ILE A 50 20.89 4.09 -40.05
C ILE A 50 21.89 4.71 -39.07
N ARG A 51 21.58 4.83 -37.79
CA ARG A 51 22.51 5.33 -36.77
C ARG A 51 23.71 4.40 -36.59
N ALA A 52 23.51 3.09 -36.61
CA ALA A 52 24.58 2.10 -36.51
C ALA A 52 25.51 2.13 -37.73
N ALA A 53 24.97 2.52 -38.91
CA ALA A 53 25.74 2.77 -40.11
C ALA A 53 26.50 4.10 -40.07
N GLY A 54 26.41 4.92 -39.01
CA GLY A 54 27.06 6.20 -38.82
C GLY A 54 26.35 7.38 -39.50
N ALA A 55 25.04 7.28 -39.75
CA ALA A 55 24.25 8.33 -40.38
C ALA A 55 23.09 8.80 -39.45
N ASP A 56 22.62 10.04 -39.67
CA ASP A 56 21.44 10.56 -38.94
C ASP A 56 20.17 10.31 -39.74
N PRO A 57 19.12 9.66 -39.17
CA PRO A 57 17.85 9.42 -39.83
C PRO A 57 17.02 10.70 -40.08
N LYS A 58 17.18 11.76 -39.31
CA LYS A 58 16.37 12.99 -39.44
C LYS A 58 16.53 13.68 -40.80
N PRO A 59 17.74 13.95 -41.30
CA PRO A 59 17.91 14.55 -42.62
C PRO A 59 17.40 13.64 -43.75
N VAL A 60 17.40 12.31 -43.55
CA VAL A 60 16.82 11.36 -44.49
C VAL A 60 15.31 11.54 -44.57
N LEU A 61 14.65 11.60 -43.41
CA LEU A 61 13.20 11.78 -43.36
C LEU A 61 12.77 13.13 -43.98
N GLU A 62 13.45 14.23 -43.65
CA GLU A 62 13.16 15.54 -44.21
C GLU A 62 13.26 15.57 -45.75
N LYS A 63 14.29 14.91 -46.29
CA LYS A 63 14.42 14.79 -47.75
C LYS A 63 13.32 13.94 -48.38
N VAL A 64 12.97 12.84 -47.76
CA VAL A 64 11.89 11.95 -48.22
C VAL A 64 10.55 12.70 -48.20
N GLU A 65 10.28 13.47 -47.17
CA GLU A 65 9.06 14.27 -47.05
C GLU A 65 9.03 15.38 -48.14
N ALA A 66 10.14 16.01 -48.38
CA ALA A 66 10.26 17.04 -49.45
C ALA A 66 10.00 16.43 -50.84
N GLU A 67 10.47 15.18 -51.11
CA GLU A 67 10.20 14.49 -52.35
C GLU A 67 8.73 14.03 -52.49
N LEU A 68 8.13 13.52 -51.41
CA LEU A 68 6.74 13.18 -51.36
C LEU A 68 5.82 14.39 -51.59
N ALA A 69 6.17 15.56 -51.05
CA ALA A 69 5.42 16.79 -51.28
C ALA A 69 5.41 17.27 -52.74
N ARG A 70 6.37 16.84 -53.56
CA ARG A 70 6.44 17.14 -54.96
C ARG A 70 5.58 16.23 -55.84
N LEU A 71 5.09 15.10 -55.30
CA LEU A 71 4.29 14.17 -56.06
C LEU A 71 2.89 14.74 -56.39
N PRO A 72 2.33 14.44 -57.57
CA PRO A 72 1.00 14.92 -57.94
C PRO A 72 -0.07 14.38 -57.03
N ARG A 73 -0.90 15.27 -56.49
CA ARG A 73 -2.04 14.97 -55.63
C ARG A 73 -3.35 14.95 -56.45
N VAL A 74 -4.14 13.90 -56.38
CA VAL A 74 -5.40 13.79 -57.10
C VAL A 74 -6.55 13.72 -56.07
N GLN A 75 -7.37 14.78 -56.03
CA GLN A 75 -8.55 14.89 -55.20
C GLN A 75 -9.80 14.80 -56.08
N GLY A 76 -10.75 13.91 -55.77
CA GLY A 76 -12.04 13.81 -56.47
C GLY A 76 -12.51 12.38 -56.72
N GLY A 77 -13.77 12.19 -57.14
CA GLY A 77 -14.46 10.91 -57.28
C GLY A 77 -13.93 9.89 -58.32
N GLY A 78 -12.73 10.11 -58.89
CA GLY A 78 -12.06 9.16 -59.82
C GLY A 78 -10.75 8.59 -59.28
N ALA A 79 -10.45 8.81 -57.97
CA ALA A 79 -9.23 8.32 -57.34
C ALA A 79 -9.34 6.80 -57.14
N GLY A 80 -8.70 6.00 -58.03
CA GLY A 80 -8.54 4.54 -57.85
C GLY A 80 -7.58 4.20 -56.69
N GLN A 81 -7.46 2.93 -56.32
CA GLN A 81 -6.47 2.52 -55.34
C GLN A 81 -5.06 2.78 -55.85
N PRO A 82 -4.15 3.36 -55.01
CA PRO A 82 -2.76 3.63 -55.39
C PRO A 82 -2.07 2.34 -55.85
N GLN A 83 -1.34 2.45 -56.97
CA GLN A 83 -0.61 1.31 -57.56
C GLN A 83 0.89 1.42 -57.26
N PHE A 84 1.54 0.26 -57.05
CA PHE A 84 2.98 0.15 -56.90
C PHE A 84 3.68 0.55 -58.20
N MET A 85 4.62 1.49 -58.11
CA MET A 85 5.44 1.88 -59.25
C MET A 85 6.49 0.82 -59.55
N PRO A 86 6.96 0.73 -60.83
CA PRO A 86 7.99 -0.25 -61.22
C PRO A 86 9.27 -0.14 -60.38
N ASP A 87 9.60 1.07 -59.90
CA ASP A 87 10.80 1.29 -59.08
C ASP A 87 10.74 0.65 -57.70
N ILE A 88 9.62 0.75 -56.98
CA ILE A 88 9.47 0.06 -55.72
C ILE A 88 9.38 -1.46 -55.91
N VAL A 89 8.79 -1.92 -57.01
CA VAL A 89 8.73 -3.37 -57.31
C VAL A 89 10.15 -3.92 -57.48
N ARG A 90 11.03 -3.17 -58.20
CA ARG A 90 12.45 -3.53 -58.31
C ARG A 90 13.18 -3.54 -56.97
N VAL A 91 12.88 -2.59 -56.09
CA VAL A 91 13.44 -2.59 -54.71
C VAL A 91 13.02 -3.83 -53.94
N LEU A 92 11.74 -4.22 -54.03
CA LEU A 92 11.24 -5.37 -53.33
C LEU A 92 11.81 -6.71 -53.90
N ASP A 93 12.03 -6.77 -55.21
CA ASP A 93 12.70 -7.91 -55.83
C ASP A 93 14.18 -8.00 -55.43
N ALA A 94 14.88 -6.83 -55.39
CA ALA A 94 16.24 -6.77 -54.90
C ALA A 94 16.36 -7.19 -53.42
N ALA A 95 15.42 -6.75 -52.56
CA ALA A 95 15.34 -7.20 -51.18
C ALA A 95 15.18 -8.73 -51.03
N GLN A 96 14.34 -9.34 -51.90
CA GLN A 96 14.18 -10.78 -51.89
C GLN A 96 15.44 -11.50 -52.37
N GLN A 97 16.13 -11.00 -53.39
CA GLN A 97 17.40 -11.57 -53.82
C GLN A 97 18.48 -11.45 -52.73
N GLN A 98 18.55 -10.32 -52.02
CA GLN A 98 19.47 -10.13 -50.90
C GLN A 98 19.14 -11.10 -49.75
N ALA A 99 17.87 -11.30 -49.41
CA ALA A 99 17.44 -12.25 -48.40
C ALA A 99 17.87 -13.69 -48.76
N ASN A 100 17.59 -14.10 -50.01
CA ASN A 100 17.98 -15.43 -50.49
C ASN A 100 19.53 -15.63 -50.44
N LYS A 101 20.32 -14.61 -50.81
CA LYS A 101 21.78 -14.70 -50.73
C LYS A 101 22.28 -14.81 -49.27
N ALA A 102 21.56 -14.23 -48.33
CA ALA A 102 21.89 -14.30 -46.92
C ALA A 102 21.37 -15.57 -46.23
N GLY A 103 20.65 -16.44 -46.93
CA GLY A 103 20.05 -17.66 -46.39
C GLY A 103 18.74 -17.45 -45.63
N ASP A 104 18.15 -16.24 -45.76
CA ASP A 104 16.89 -15.91 -45.12
C ASP A 104 15.71 -16.54 -45.93
N ALA A 105 14.78 -17.20 -45.24
CA ALA A 105 13.57 -17.72 -45.81
C ALA A 105 12.50 -16.63 -46.08
N TYR A 106 12.57 -15.54 -45.32
CA TYR A 106 11.66 -14.40 -45.42
C TYR A 106 12.43 -13.09 -45.57
N VAL A 107 11.81 -12.10 -46.26
CA VAL A 107 12.33 -10.75 -46.42
C VAL A 107 11.98 -9.90 -45.20
N ALA A 108 12.94 -9.47 -44.48
CA ALA A 108 12.81 -8.61 -43.31
C ALA A 108 13.00 -7.13 -43.62
N GLN A 109 12.62 -6.22 -42.69
CA GLN A 109 12.73 -4.77 -42.86
C GLN A 109 14.16 -4.29 -43.13
N ASP A 110 15.17 -4.95 -42.59
CA ASP A 110 16.57 -4.62 -42.77
C ASP A 110 17.00 -4.84 -44.24
N ARG A 111 16.50 -5.88 -44.90
CA ARG A 111 16.72 -6.13 -46.31
C ARG A 111 15.97 -5.14 -47.17
N LEU A 112 14.76 -4.69 -46.73
CA LEU A 112 14.07 -3.58 -47.42
C LEU A 112 14.90 -2.30 -47.39
N LEU A 113 15.47 -1.98 -46.22
CA LEU A 113 16.30 -0.77 -46.04
C LEU A 113 17.58 -0.81 -46.89
N THR A 114 18.24 -1.99 -46.92
CA THR A 114 19.46 -2.16 -47.71
C THR A 114 19.17 -2.11 -49.21
N ALA A 115 18.07 -2.71 -49.64
CA ALA A 115 17.64 -2.66 -51.05
C ALA A 115 17.25 -1.24 -51.47
N LEU A 116 16.58 -0.45 -50.61
CA LEU A 116 16.34 0.97 -50.82
C LEU A 116 17.63 1.74 -50.98
N ALA A 117 18.63 1.56 -50.08
CA ALA A 117 19.93 2.22 -50.17
C ALA A 117 20.74 1.86 -51.40
N ALA A 118 20.52 0.67 -51.95
CA ALA A 118 21.16 0.21 -53.20
C ALA A 118 20.44 0.68 -54.45
N SER A 119 19.24 1.23 -54.35
CA SER A 119 18.41 1.63 -55.50
C SER A 119 18.74 3.04 -56.00
N ASP A 120 18.56 3.29 -57.30
CA ASP A 120 18.64 4.64 -57.88
C ASP A 120 17.31 5.40 -57.78
N THR A 121 16.64 5.31 -56.62
CA THR A 121 15.42 6.07 -56.31
C THR A 121 15.77 7.33 -55.49
N PRO A 122 14.88 8.34 -55.44
CA PRO A 122 15.11 9.49 -54.56
C PRO A 122 15.29 9.06 -53.08
N ALA A 123 14.58 8.01 -52.62
CA ALA A 123 14.77 7.41 -51.32
C ALA A 123 16.18 6.83 -51.12
N GLY A 124 16.69 6.08 -52.11
CA GLY A 124 18.04 5.53 -52.05
C GLY A 124 19.10 6.64 -52.07
N ARG A 125 18.94 7.65 -52.90
CA ARG A 125 19.83 8.83 -52.93
C ARG A 125 19.82 9.62 -51.60
N ALA A 126 18.66 9.71 -50.95
CA ALA A 126 18.55 10.32 -49.61
C ALA A 126 19.36 9.57 -48.56
N LEU A 127 19.29 8.24 -48.55
CA LEU A 127 20.08 7.37 -47.64
C LEU A 127 21.57 7.47 -47.90
N VAL A 128 22.00 7.38 -49.17
CA VAL A 128 23.41 7.47 -49.54
C VAL A 128 23.98 8.84 -49.24
N ALA A 129 23.23 9.93 -49.49
CA ALA A 129 23.64 11.29 -49.19
C ALA A 129 23.79 11.56 -47.68
N ALA A 130 23.04 10.86 -46.84
CA ALA A 130 23.21 10.89 -45.39
C ALA A 130 24.36 10.00 -44.88
N GLY A 131 25.00 9.22 -45.80
CA GLY A 131 26.10 8.33 -45.42
C GLY A 131 25.67 6.88 -45.12
N ALA A 132 24.37 6.55 -45.18
CA ALA A 132 23.84 5.22 -45.01
C ALA A 132 23.89 4.42 -46.33
N THR A 133 25.09 4.04 -46.76
CA THR A 133 25.27 3.20 -47.97
C THR A 133 24.87 1.76 -47.68
N ALA A 134 24.46 1.02 -48.74
CA ALA A 134 24.11 -0.40 -48.63
C ALA A 134 25.18 -1.23 -47.92
N GLN A 135 26.48 -0.98 -48.25
CA GLN A 135 27.60 -1.69 -47.62
C GLN A 135 27.70 -1.42 -46.09
N LYS A 136 27.52 -0.16 -45.66
CA LYS A 136 27.53 0.18 -44.21
C LYS A 136 26.33 -0.40 -43.48
N LEU A 137 25.14 -0.38 -44.13
CA LEU A 137 23.93 -1.00 -43.58
C LEU A 137 24.09 -2.51 -43.46
N ASP A 138 24.67 -3.19 -44.48
CA ASP A 138 24.96 -4.64 -44.38
C ASP A 138 25.93 -4.94 -43.23
N GLY A 139 26.93 -4.10 -43.01
CA GLY A 139 27.84 -4.22 -41.85
C GLY A 139 27.12 -4.07 -40.52
N ALA A 140 26.23 -3.08 -40.39
CA ALA A 140 25.41 -2.85 -39.21
C ALA A 140 24.43 -4.00 -38.99
N ILE A 141 23.79 -4.53 -40.04
CA ILE A 141 22.91 -5.70 -40.00
C ILE A 141 23.67 -6.92 -39.54
N ALA A 142 24.86 -7.18 -40.10
CA ALA A 142 25.68 -8.33 -39.68
C ALA A 142 26.06 -8.25 -38.20
N ALA A 143 26.38 -7.06 -37.69
CA ALA A 143 26.69 -6.83 -36.28
C ALA A 143 25.47 -7.09 -35.35
N ILE A 144 24.27 -6.67 -35.81
CA ILE A 144 23.01 -6.89 -35.02
C ILE A 144 22.55 -8.34 -35.13
N ARG A 145 22.55 -8.91 -36.33
CA ARG A 145 22.07 -10.29 -36.59
C ARG A 145 23.01 -11.35 -36.02
N LYS A 146 24.32 -11.07 -35.89
CA LYS A 146 25.30 -12.04 -35.36
C LYS A 146 25.15 -13.43 -35.98
N GLY A 147 24.97 -13.50 -37.31
CA GLY A 147 24.82 -14.77 -38.04
C GLY A 147 23.41 -15.39 -37.98
N ARG A 148 22.40 -14.69 -37.52
CA ARG A 148 20.98 -15.20 -37.52
C ARG A 148 20.36 -15.04 -38.89
N THR A 149 19.61 -16.05 -39.34
CA THR A 149 18.75 -16.04 -40.52
C THR A 149 17.29 -15.77 -40.14
N VAL A 150 16.50 -15.29 -41.07
CA VAL A 150 15.07 -15.01 -40.90
C VAL A 150 14.28 -16.22 -41.46
N ASP A 151 14.01 -17.19 -40.60
CA ASP A 151 13.45 -18.48 -40.98
C ASP A 151 11.92 -18.58 -40.79
N SER A 152 11.29 -17.57 -40.16
CA SER A 152 9.84 -17.48 -39.96
C SER A 152 9.29 -16.09 -40.26
N ALA A 153 7.99 -16.01 -40.52
CA ALA A 153 7.31 -14.73 -40.76
C ALA A 153 7.41 -13.75 -39.59
N ASN A 154 7.60 -14.25 -38.35
CA ASN A 154 7.70 -13.45 -37.09
C ASN A 154 9.14 -13.35 -36.53
N ALA A 155 10.15 -13.81 -37.29
CA ALA A 155 11.54 -13.83 -36.80
C ALA A 155 12.07 -12.46 -36.35
N GLU A 156 11.58 -11.35 -36.92
CA GLU A 156 11.99 -10.00 -36.53
C GLU A 156 11.52 -9.60 -35.13
N GLN A 157 10.44 -10.18 -34.63
CA GLN A 157 9.99 -9.96 -33.25
C GLN A 157 10.92 -10.57 -32.21
N GLN A 158 11.71 -11.57 -32.63
CA GLN A 158 12.69 -12.26 -31.79
C GLN A 158 14.05 -11.53 -31.73
N PHE A 159 14.30 -10.54 -32.62
CA PHE A 159 15.49 -9.72 -32.54
C PHE A 159 15.32 -8.62 -31.47
N ASP A 160 16.32 -8.45 -30.62
CA ASP A 160 16.30 -7.54 -29.47
C ASP A 160 15.25 -7.87 -28.40
N ALA A 161 14.88 -9.16 -28.24
CA ALA A 161 13.91 -9.60 -27.25
C ALA A 161 14.35 -9.22 -25.82
N LEU A 162 15.65 -9.33 -25.49
CA LEU A 162 16.18 -8.91 -24.19
C LEU A 162 16.03 -7.42 -23.93
N LYS A 163 16.22 -6.57 -24.93
CA LYS A 163 16.02 -5.13 -24.76
C LYS A 163 14.57 -4.73 -24.56
N LYS A 164 13.63 -5.52 -25.12
CA LYS A 164 12.19 -5.25 -25.04
C LYS A 164 11.56 -5.78 -23.76
N PHE A 165 12.02 -6.95 -23.29
CA PHE A 165 11.36 -7.72 -22.25
C PHE A 165 12.25 -7.92 -21.02
N ALA A 166 13.44 -7.32 -20.95
CA ALA A 166 14.29 -7.41 -19.77
C ALA A 166 14.92 -6.05 -19.45
N ARG A 167 14.96 -5.73 -18.15
CA ARG A 167 15.63 -4.56 -17.59
C ARG A 167 17.07 -4.93 -17.20
N ASP A 168 18.06 -4.21 -17.67
CA ASP A 168 19.46 -4.43 -17.28
C ASP A 168 19.75 -3.76 -15.94
N LEU A 169 19.78 -4.58 -14.86
CA LEU A 169 20.10 -4.10 -13.52
C LEU A 169 21.57 -3.69 -13.39
N THR A 170 22.47 -4.34 -14.13
CA THR A 170 23.90 -4.00 -14.10
C THR A 170 24.16 -2.64 -14.77
N ALA A 171 23.43 -2.33 -15.83
CA ALA A 171 23.48 -1.01 -16.46
C ALA A 171 22.89 0.06 -15.52
N ALA A 172 21.73 -0.22 -14.88
CA ALA A 172 21.12 0.67 -13.90
C ALA A 172 22.05 0.92 -12.69
N ALA A 173 22.78 -0.11 -12.24
CA ALA A 173 23.79 0.02 -11.18
C ALA A 173 24.94 0.94 -11.61
N ARG A 174 25.42 0.82 -12.87
CA ARG A 174 26.48 1.70 -13.39
C ARG A 174 26.04 3.15 -13.48
N GLU A 175 24.78 3.38 -13.75
CA GLU A 175 24.16 4.70 -13.84
C GLU A 175 23.77 5.29 -12.47
N GLY A 176 23.97 4.54 -11.35
CA GLY A 176 23.59 4.99 -10.01
C GLY A 176 22.07 5.04 -9.76
N LYS A 177 21.28 4.34 -10.56
CA LYS A 177 19.81 4.34 -10.49
C LYS A 177 19.23 3.33 -9.50
N LEU A 178 20.05 2.44 -8.96
CA LEU A 178 19.62 1.45 -7.97
C LEU A 178 19.77 2.01 -6.55
N ASP A 179 18.89 1.54 -5.68
CA ASP A 179 18.95 1.86 -4.27
C ASP A 179 20.08 1.08 -3.56
N PRO A 180 20.70 1.65 -2.52
CA PRO A 180 21.67 0.91 -1.72
C PRO A 180 20.96 -0.23 -0.99
N VAL A 181 21.54 -1.42 -1.06
CA VAL A 181 20.98 -2.61 -0.38
C VAL A 181 21.69 -2.80 0.94
N ILE A 182 20.92 -2.78 2.02
CA ILE A 182 21.41 -2.82 3.40
C ILE A 182 20.81 -4.05 4.10
N GLY A 183 21.60 -4.72 4.94
CA GLY A 183 21.13 -5.81 5.79
C GLY A 183 20.80 -7.12 5.06
N ARG A 184 21.27 -7.30 3.82
CA ARG A 184 21.08 -8.51 3.00
C ARG A 184 22.38 -9.16 2.52
N ASP A 185 23.47 -8.91 3.22
CA ASP A 185 24.80 -9.38 2.83
C ASP A 185 24.93 -10.90 2.83
N GLU A 186 24.27 -11.57 3.75
CA GLU A 186 24.30 -13.05 3.85
C GLU A 186 23.56 -13.70 2.67
N GLU A 187 22.37 -13.21 2.36
CA GLU A 187 21.57 -13.74 1.26
C GLU A 187 22.23 -13.47 -0.09
N ILE A 188 22.79 -12.26 -0.30
CA ILE A 188 23.55 -11.92 -1.51
C ILE A 188 24.77 -12.84 -1.63
N ARG A 189 25.54 -13.02 -0.56
CA ARG A 189 26.70 -13.93 -0.53
C ARG A 189 26.28 -15.36 -0.84
N ARG A 190 25.16 -15.80 -0.29
CA ARG A 190 24.61 -17.12 -0.56
C ARG A 190 24.17 -17.29 -2.01
N ALA A 191 23.52 -16.29 -2.60
CA ALA A 191 23.16 -16.30 -4.01
C ALA A 191 24.41 -16.37 -4.92
N ILE A 192 25.46 -15.60 -4.61
CA ILE A 192 26.76 -15.64 -5.28
C ILE A 192 27.40 -17.06 -5.19
N GLN A 193 27.41 -17.66 -4.00
CA GLN A 193 27.94 -19.02 -3.80
C GLN A 193 27.18 -20.04 -4.65
N VAL A 194 25.87 -19.92 -4.73
CA VAL A 194 25.01 -20.81 -5.54
C VAL A 194 25.32 -20.64 -7.02
N LEU A 195 25.38 -19.40 -7.52
CA LEU A 195 25.69 -19.10 -8.93
C LEU A 195 27.09 -19.62 -9.36
N ALA A 196 28.05 -19.68 -8.43
CA ALA A 196 29.40 -20.18 -8.70
C ALA A 196 29.51 -21.72 -8.68
N ARG A 197 28.44 -22.46 -8.37
CA ARG A 197 28.45 -23.94 -8.35
C ARG A 197 28.46 -24.52 -9.75
N ARG A 198 28.97 -25.73 -9.85
CA ARG A 198 28.93 -26.52 -11.10
C ARG A 198 27.55 -27.10 -11.40
N THR A 199 26.78 -27.43 -10.36
CA THR A 199 25.46 -28.02 -10.45
C THR A 199 24.56 -27.33 -9.42
N LYS A 200 23.24 -27.29 -9.66
CA LYS A 200 22.28 -26.54 -8.85
C LYS A 200 22.73 -25.08 -8.66
N ASN A 201 23.12 -24.47 -9.75
CA ASN A 201 23.73 -23.14 -9.80
C ASN A 201 22.70 -22.01 -10.01
N ASN A 202 21.41 -22.31 -9.91
CA ASN A 202 20.35 -21.33 -10.02
C ASN A 202 19.72 -21.12 -8.62
N PRO A 203 19.96 -20.00 -7.94
CA PRO A 203 19.30 -19.73 -6.67
C PRO A 203 17.82 -19.39 -6.87
N VAL A 204 16.99 -19.84 -5.93
CA VAL A 204 15.59 -19.35 -5.79
C VAL A 204 15.48 -18.64 -4.46
N LEU A 205 15.16 -17.36 -4.48
CA LEU A 205 14.90 -16.54 -3.32
C LEU A 205 13.47 -16.83 -2.85
N ILE A 206 13.35 -17.41 -1.66
CA ILE A 206 12.09 -17.84 -1.07
C ILE A 206 11.79 -16.99 0.15
N GLY A 207 10.69 -16.26 0.14
CA GLY A 207 10.28 -15.44 1.27
C GLY A 207 8.92 -14.80 1.04
N GLU A 208 8.37 -14.25 2.09
CA GLU A 208 7.07 -13.57 2.03
C GLU A 208 7.10 -12.33 1.10
N PRO A 209 5.95 -11.86 0.62
CA PRO A 209 5.89 -10.63 -0.16
C PRO A 209 6.44 -9.44 0.66
N GLY A 210 7.19 -8.54 0.01
CA GLY A 210 7.67 -7.32 0.67
C GLY A 210 8.92 -7.49 1.56
N VAL A 211 9.51 -8.70 1.71
CA VAL A 211 10.73 -8.89 2.51
C VAL A 211 12.02 -8.44 1.80
N GLY A 212 11.96 -7.98 0.55
CA GLY A 212 13.10 -7.45 -0.19
C GLY A 212 13.84 -8.48 -1.05
N LYS A 213 13.16 -9.47 -1.62
CA LYS A 213 13.76 -10.46 -2.54
C LYS A 213 14.41 -9.80 -3.75
N THR A 214 13.76 -8.84 -4.37
CA THR A 214 14.26 -8.09 -5.54
C THR A 214 15.51 -7.28 -5.18
N ALA A 215 15.54 -6.67 -3.99
CA ALA A 215 16.70 -5.91 -3.49
C ALA A 215 17.97 -6.76 -3.43
N ILE A 216 17.89 -8.05 -3.11
CA ILE A 216 19.04 -8.97 -3.10
C ILE A 216 19.67 -9.06 -4.49
N VAL A 217 18.85 -9.09 -5.53
CA VAL A 217 19.33 -9.17 -6.92
C VAL A 217 19.92 -7.83 -7.38
N GLU A 218 19.33 -6.72 -6.95
CA GLU A 218 19.89 -5.38 -7.17
C GLU A 218 21.22 -5.21 -6.44
N GLY A 219 21.34 -5.72 -5.20
CA GLY A 219 22.58 -5.77 -4.44
C GLY A 219 23.64 -6.61 -5.12
N LEU A 220 23.26 -7.74 -5.73
CA LEU A 220 24.17 -8.55 -6.53
C LEU A 220 24.69 -7.76 -7.76
N ALA A 221 23.82 -7.04 -8.46
CA ALA A 221 24.18 -6.21 -9.60
C ALA A 221 25.16 -5.10 -9.19
N LEU A 222 24.93 -4.44 -8.05
CA LEU A 222 25.84 -3.45 -7.46
C LEU A 222 27.23 -4.05 -7.16
N ARG A 223 27.29 -5.24 -6.55
CA ARG A 223 28.57 -5.93 -6.27
C ARG A 223 29.31 -6.35 -7.53
N ILE A 224 28.60 -6.79 -8.58
CA ILE A 224 29.21 -7.10 -9.88
C ILE A 224 29.86 -5.85 -10.46
N VAL A 225 29.18 -4.71 -10.46
CA VAL A 225 29.70 -3.45 -10.98
C VAL A 225 30.88 -2.94 -10.19
N ASN A 226 30.89 -3.13 -8.87
CA ASN A 226 32.00 -2.74 -8.00
C ASN A 226 33.17 -3.73 -8.00
N GLY A 227 33.00 -4.89 -8.66
CA GLY A 227 34.02 -5.94 -8.71
C GLY A 227 34.12 -6.78 -7.42
N ASP A 228 33.16 -6.67 -6.50
CA ASP A 228 33.11 -7.39 -5.23
C ASP A 228 32.40 -8.75 -5.40
N VAL A 229 32.84 -9.51 -6.39
CA VAL A 229 32.36 -10.85 -6.73
C VAL A 229 33.50 -11.73 -7.21
N PRO A 230 33.37 -13.07 -7.14
CA PRO A 230 34.35 -14.02 -7.72
C PRO A 230 34.55 -13.73 -9.22
N GLU A 231 35.74 -14.06 -9.72
CA GLU A 231 36.14 -13.82 -11.12
C GLU A 231 35.12 -14.34 -12.14
N ALA A 232 34.51 -15.49 -11.85
CA ALA A 232 33.48 -16.11 -12.70
C ALA A 232 32.20 -15.27 -12.89
N LEU A 233 31.95 -14.25 -12.04
CA LEU A 233 30.79 -13.39 -12.08
C LEU A 233 31.11 -11.93 -12.43
N ARG A 234 32.37 -11.54 -12.50
CA ARG A 234 32.83 -10.15 -12.62
C ARG A 234 32.33 -9.42 -13.88
N ASP A 235 32.21 -10.16 -15.00
CA ASP A 235 31.81 -9.59 -16.29
C ASP A 235 30.37 -9.95 -16.68
N LYS A 236 29.60 -10.58 -15.75
CA LYS A 236 28.22 -10.97 -16.03
C LYS A 236 27.27 -9.78 -15.93
N LYS A 237 26.22 -9.84 -16.74
CA LYS A 237 25.10 -8.91 -16.72
C LYS A 237 23.91 -9.55 -15.99
N VAL A 238 23.27 -8.82 -15.11
CA VAL A 238 22.03 -9.25 -14.48
C VAL A 238 20.87 -8.56 -15.17
N LEU A 239 20.00 -9.35 -15.77
CA LEU A 239 18.83 -8.88 -16.50
C LEU A 239 17.56 -9.34 -15.81
N ALA A 240 16.70 -8.42 -15.39
CA ALA A 240 15.39 -8.73 -14.81
C ALA A 240 14.35 -8.88 -15.90
N LEU A 241 13.67 -10.03 -15.96
CA LEU A 241 12.63 -10.34 -16.93
C LEU A 241 11.34 -9.62 -16.55
N ASP A 242 10.79 -8.85 -17.49
CA ASP A 242 9.50 -8.18 -17.34
C ASP A 242 8.38 -9.08 -17.91
N LEU A 243 7.76 -9.85 -17.02
CA LEU A 243 6.64 -10.73 -17.40
C LEU A 243 5.41 -9.94 -17.80
N GLY A 244 5.19 -8.75 -17.20
CA GLY A 244 4.08 -7.88 -17.56
C GLY A 244 4.18 -7.39 -19.01
N ALA A 245 5.38 -6.92 -19.42
CA ALA A 245 5.63 -6.52 -20.81
C ALA A 245 5.52 -7.69 -21.79
N MET A 246 5.85 -8.90 -21.35
CA MET A 246 5.71 -10.10 -22.20
C MET A 246 4.28 -10.51 -22.42
N VAL A 247 3.39 -10.31 -21.46
CA VAL A 247 1.95 -10.61 -21.57
C VAL A 247 1.19 -9.47 -22.24
N ALA A 248 1.61 -8.22 -22.02
CA ALA A 248 0.95 -7.05 -22.60
C ALA A 248 0.89 -7.12 -24.12
N GLY A 249 -0.31 -6.99 -24.68
CA GLY A 249 -0.55 -7.05 -26.15
C GLY A 249 -0.45 -8.43 -26.79
N ALA A 250 -0.19 -9.49 -26.02
CA ALA A 250 -0.28 -10.86 -26.54
C ALA A 250 -1.76 -11.29 -26.59
N LYS A 251 -2.31 -11.43 -27.79
CA LYS A 251 -3.70 -11.87 -28.00
C LYS A 251 -3.88 -13.37 -27.81
N TYR A 252 -2.83 -14.15 -28.05
CA TYR A 252 -2.84 -15.61 -28.02
C TYR A 252 -1.64 -16.15 -27.23
N ARG A 253 -1.82 -17.30 -26.60
CA ARG A 253 -0.78 -18.03 -25.84
C ARG A 253 0.52 -18.22 -26.60
N GLY A 254 0.46 -18.50 -27.91
CA GLY A 254 1.63 -18.73 -28.76
C GLY A 254 2.55 -17.52 -28.87
N GLU A 255 2.02 -16.29 -28.80
CA GLU A 255 2.81 -15.06 -28.85
C GLU A 255 3.70 -14.88 -27.62
N PHE A 256 3.19 -15.19 -26.43
CA PHE A 256 3.98 -15.17 -25.19
C PHE A 256 5.09 -16.23 -25.24
N GLU A 257 4.77 -17.47 -25.66
CA GLU A 257 5.75 -18.55 -25.81
C GLU A 257 6.86 -18.18 -26.80
N GLU A 258 6.51 -17.54 -27.91
CA GLU A 258 7.50 -17.04 -28.88
C GLU A 258 8.39 -15.92 -28.32
N ARG A 259 7.82 -14.96 -27.57
CA ARG A 259 8.59 -13.90 -26.90
C ARG A 259 9.58 -14.48 -25.88
N LEU A 260 9.13 -15.42 -25.04
CA LEU A 260 9.97 -16.12 -24.08
C LEU A 260 11.08 -16.91 -24.77
N LYS A 261 10.74 -17.64 -25.84
CA LYS A 261 11.71 -18.38 -26.65
C LYS A 261 12.75 -17.44 -27.26
N GLY A 262 12.34 -16.26 -27.72
CA GLY A 262 13.24 -15.22 -28.21
C GLY A 262 14.24 -14.77 -27.13
N VAL A 263 13.76 -14.47 -25.90
CA VAL A 263 14.61 -14.10 -24.75
C VAL A 263 15.57 -15.23 -24.43
N LEU A 264 15.10 -16.47 -24.28
CA LEU A 264 15.95 -17.62 -23.96
C LEU A 264 17.03 -17.88 -25.00
N THR A 265 16.70 -17.78 -26.29
CA THR A 265 17.65 -17.92 -27.39
C THR A 265 18.75 -16.84 -27.35
N GLU A 266 18.41 -15.62 -26.94
CA GLU A 266 19.41 -14.56 -26.77
C GLU A 266 20.30 -14.78 -25.57
N VAL A 267 19.76 -15.29 -24.45
CA VAL A 267 20.53 -15.65 -23.25
C VAL A 267 21.48 -16.82 -23.55
N GLU A 268 20.99 -17.85 -24.25
CA GLU A 268 21.81 -19.01 -24.66
C GLU A 268 23.00 -18.56 -25.55
N LYS A 269 22.78 -17.66 -26.49
CA LYS A 269 23.81 -17.12 -27.40
C LYS A 269 24.82 -16.23 -26.68
N ALA A 270 24.47 -15.66 -25.55
CA ALA A 270 25.40 -14.88 -24.72
C ALA A 270 26.37 -15.79 -23.92
N ALA A 271 26.36 -17.11 -24.16
CA ALA A 271 27.34 -18.10 -23.67
C ALA A 271 27.66 -17.97 -22.16
N GLY A 272 26.63 -17.70 -21.35
CA GLY A 272 26.75 -17.60 -19.89
C GLY A 272 27.17 -16.22 -19.35
N GLU A 273 27.27 -15.19 -20.19
CA GLU A 273 27.53 -13.80 -19.73
C GLU A 273 26.33 -13.17 -19.02
N ILE A 274 25.13 -13.76 -19.17
CA ILE A 274 23.89 -13.21 -18.63
C ILE A 274 23.37 -14.08 -17.50
N VAL A 275 22.99 -13.44 -16.40
CA VAL A 275 22.19 -14.01 -15.32
C VAL A 275 20.78 -13.41 -15.42
N LEU A 276 19.78 -14.24 -15.68
CA LEU A 276 18.39 -13.83 -15.84
C LEU A 276 17.69 -13.84 -14.47
N PHE A 277 17.13 -12.72 -14.05
CA PHE A 277 16.29 -12.66 -12.86
C PHE A 277 14.82 -12.82 -13.25
N ILE A 278 14.11 -13.71 -12.60
CA ILE A 278 12.69 -14.02 -12.82
C ILE A 278 11.98 -13.82 -11.48
N ASP A 279 11.32 -12.67 -11.37
CA ASP A 279 10.43 -12.43 -10.22
C ASP A 279 9.11 -13.20 -10.41
N GLU A 280 8.46 -13.55 -9.30
CA GLU A 280 7.24 -14.36 -9.31
C GLU A 280 7.36 -15.61 -10.21
N MET A 281 8.48 -16.32 -10.11
CA MET A 281 8.84 -17.45 -10.96
C MET A 281 7.72 -18.50 -11.08
N HIS A 282 6.86 -18.61 -10.06
CA HIS A 282 5.72 -19.52 -10.05
C HIS A 282 4.72 -19.25 -11.18
N THR A 283 4.61 -18.01 -11.66
CA THR A 283 3.73 -17.64 -12.78
C THR A 283 4.15 -18.32 -14.09
N LEU A 284 5.45 -18.57 -14.26
CA LEU A 284 5.98 -19.30 -15.43
C LEU A 284 5.89 -20.81 -15.28
N VAL A 285 5.91 -21.31 -14.04
CA VAL A 285 6.06 -22.76 -13.75
C VAL A 285 4.74 -23.43 -13.39
N GLY A 286 3.79 -22.68 -12.84
CA GLY A 286 2.58 -23.22 -12.22
C GLY A 286 1.28 -23.12 -13.00
N ALA A 287 1.28 -22.37 -14.05
CA ALA A 287 0.07 -21.99 -14.76
C ALA A 287 -0.59 -23.07 -15.62
N GLY A 288 -0.06 -24.31 -15.67
CA GLY A 288 -0.50 -25.36 -16.60
C GLY A 288 -1.68 -26.24 -16.19
N LYS A 289 -2.29 -26.07 -15.01
CA LYS A 289 -3.35 -26.96 -14.50
C LYS A 289 -4.76 -26.36 -14.43
N ALA A 290 -4.92 -25.07 -14.64
CA ALA A 290 -6.23 -24.46 -14.80
C ALA A 290 -6.46 -24.16 -16.28
N ASP A 291 -7.68 -24.36 -16.78
CA ASP A 291 -8.06 -24.10 -18.16
C ASP A 291 -7.63 -22.67 -18.59
N GLY A 292 -6.63 -22.60 -19.47
CA GLY A 292 -6.11 -21.35 -20.04
C GLY A 292 -4.80 -20.81 -19.49
N ALA A 293 -4.17 -21.46 -18.51
CA ALA A 293 -2.94 -20.97 -17.88
C ALA A 293 -1.65 -21.39 -18.61
N MET A 294 -0.62 -20.52 -18.61
CA MET A 294 0.61 -20.64 -19.39
C MET A 294 1.60 -21.64 -18.73
N ASP A 295 1.99 -22.70 -19.42
CA ASP A 295 3.06 -23.61 -18.97
C ASP A 295 4.37 -23.31 -19.72
N ALA A 296 5.07 -22.29 -19.29
CA ALA A 296 6.39 -21.92 -19.82
C ALA A 296 7.52 -22.81 -19.27
N SER A 297 7.23 -23.71 -18.32
CA SER A 297 8.23 -24.57 -17.71
C SER A 297 8.90 -25.49 -18.74
N ASN A 298 8.16 -25.91 -19.76
CA ASN A 298 8.70 -26.77 -20.83
C ASN A 298 9.72 -26.07 -21.73
N LEU A 299 9.71 -24.74 -21.78
CA LEU A 299 10.73 -23.93 -22.48
C LEU A 299 11.98 -23.72 -21.64
N LEU A 300 11.82 -23.55 -20.32
CA LEU A 300 12.94 -23.35 -19.39
C LEU A 300 13.72 -24.62 -19.09
N LYS A 301 13.05 -25.77 -18.95
CA LYS A 301 13.64 -27.05 -18.57
C LYS A 301 14.83 -27.48 -19.45
N PRO A 302 14.77 -27.42 -20.78
CA PRO A 302 15.88 -27.80 -21.64
C PRO A 302 17.11 -26.92 -21.46
N ALA A 303 16.95 -25.58 -21.41
CA ALA A 303 18.03 -24.61 -21.21
C ALA A 303 18.72 -24.77 -19.85
N LEU A 304 17.91 -24.96 -18.78
CA LEU A 304 18.40 -25.27 -17.45
C LEU A 304 19.12 -26.63 -17.38
N ALA A 305 18.62 -27.63 -18.13
CA ALA A 305 19.21 -28.97 -18.14
C ALA A 305 20.58 -28.99 -18.80
N ARG A 306 20.78 -28.24 -19.88
CA ARG A 306 22.07 -28.11 -20.57
C ARG A 306 23.05 -27.18 -19.85
N GLY A 307 22.61 -26.42 -18.84
CA GLY A 307 23.44 -25.43 -18.15
C GLY A 307 23.68 -24.14 -18.95
N GLU A 308 22.90 -23.91 -20.00
CA GLU A 308 22.98 -22.74 -20.88
C GLU A 308 22.29 -21.51 -20.31
N LEU A 309 21.37 -21.73 -19.36
CA LEU A 309 20.65 -20.69 -18.64
C LEU A 309 21.14 -20.60 -17.21
N HIS A 310 21.65 -19.42 -16.84
CA HIS A 310 21.86 -19.02 -15.44
C HIS A 310 20.72 -18.10 -15.04
N CYS A 311 19.97 -18.49 -14.02
CA CYS A 311 18.87 -17.66 -13.55
C CYS A 311 18.77 -17.61 -12.01
N ILE A 312 18.18 -16.52 -11.53
CA ILE A 312 17.78 -16.30 -10.16
C ILE A 312 16.24 -16.25 -10.17
N GLY A 313 15.58 -17.13 -9.46
CA GLY A 313 14.13 -17.06 -9.27
C GLY A 313 13.77 -16.37 -7.95
N ALA A 314 12.61 -15.73 -7.89
CA ALA A 314 12.01 -15.28 -6.64
C ALA A 314 10.57 -15.77 -6.55
N THR A 315 10.14 -16.20 -5.35
CA THR A 315 8.78 -16.71 -5.11
C THR A 315 8.48 -16.77 -3.62
N THR A 316 7.24 -17.05 -3.24
CA THR A 316 6.86 -17.34 -1.86
C THR A 316 7.11 -18.83 -1.51
N LEU A 317 7.10 -19.15 -0.21
CA LEU A 317 7.31 -20.52 0.25
C LEU A 317 6.21 -21.48 -0.23
N ASP A 318 4.97 -21.02 -0.17
CA ASP A 318 3.81 -21.82 -0.58
C ASP A 318 3.81 -22.11 -2.08
N GLU A 319 4.13 -21.10 -2.89
CA GLU A 319 4.23 -21.26 -4.34
C GLU A 319 5.42 -22.10 -4.76
N TYR A 320 6.57 -21.97 -4.06
CA TYR A 320 7.71 -22.84 -4.26
C TYR A 320 7.35 -24.31 -4.04
N ARG A 321 6.66 -24.62 -2.92
CA ARG A 321 6.21 -26.00 -2.62
C ARG A 321 5.20 -26.52 -3.64
N LYS A 322 4.27 -25.67 -4.07
CA LYS A 322 3.22 -26.05 -5.03
C LYS A 322 3.75 -26.31 -6.43
N HIS A 323 4.68 -25.51 -6.91
CA HIS A 323 5.04 -25.44 -8.34
C HIS A 323 6.46 -25.91 -8.64
N VAL A 324 7.46 -25.57 -7.81
CA VAL A 324 8.88 -25.87 -8.09
C VAL A 324 9.30 -27.18 -7.44
N GLU A 325 9.00 -27.38 -6.17
CA GLU A 325 9.44 -28.56 -5.41
C GLU A 325 8.82 -29.86 -5.92
N LYS A 326 7.59 -29.81 -6.37
CA LYS A 326 6.88 -30.96 -6.97
C LYS A 326 7.41 -31.36 -8.34
N ASP A 327 8.09 -30.47 -9.05
CA ASP A 327 8.70 -30.76 -10.34
C ASP A 327 10.14 -31.22 -10.16
N ALA A 328 10.37 -32.53 -10.26
CA ALA A 328 11.69 -33.13 -10.04
C ALA A 328 12.79 -32.58 -10.98
N ALA A 329 12.44 -32.09 -12.16
CA ALA A 329 13.39 -31.52 -13.11
C ALA A 329 13.87 -30.15 -12.65
N LEU A 330 12.98 -29.31 -12.13
CA LEU A 330 13.28 -27.99 -11.57
C LEU A 330 13.95 -28.09 -10.20
N ALA A 331 13.44 -28.93 -9.31
CA ALA A 331 14.00 -29.10 -7.96
C ALA A 331 15.47 -29.55 -7.98
N ARG A 332 15.93 -30.28 -9.03
CA ARG A 332 17.33 -30.67 -9.21
C ARG A 332 18.24 -29.56 -9.73
N ARG A 333 17.66 -28.46 -10.26
CA ARG A 333 18.40 -27.36 -10.89
C ARG A 333 18.43 -26.09 -10.06
N PHE A 334 17.43 -25.93 -9.21
CA PHE A 334 17.32 -24.78 -8.32
C PHE A 334 17.80 -25.09 -6.91
N GLN A 335 18.40 -24.10 -6.27
CA GLN A 335 18.82 -24.15 -4.89
C GLN A 335 18.07 -23.09 -4.10
N PRO A 336 17.27 -23.47 -3.08
CA PRO A 336 16.57 -22.49 -2.25
C PRO A 336 17.53 -21.63 -1.44
N VAL A 337 17.23 -20.35 -1.39
CA VAL A 337 17.84 -19.33 -0.52
C VAL A 337 16.68 -18.65 0.21
N PHE A 338 16.56 -18.88 1.50
CA PHE A 338 15.50 -18.32 2.31
C PHE A 338 15.80 -16.86 2.62
N VAL A 339 14.78 -16.02 2.45
CA VAL A 339 14.80 -14.57 2.73
C VAL A 339 13.77 -14.31 3.81
N GLY A 340 14.24 -14.12 5.04
CA GLY A 340 13.39 -13.82 6.18
C GLY A 340 12.97 -12.36 6.25
N GLU A 341 11.94 -12.09 7.05
CA GLU A 341 11.56 -10.72 7.43
C GLU A 341 12.72 -10.11 8.24
N PRO A 342 13.20 -8.89 7.92
CA PRO A 342 14.23 -8.24 8.69
C PRO A 342 13.72 -7.83 10.08
N THR A 343 14.62 -7.68 11.03
CA THR A 343 14.29 -7.14 12.35
C THR A 343 13.90 -5.65 12.24
N VAL A 344 13.30 -5.12 13.30
CA VAL A 344 13.00 -3.67 13.40
C VAL A 344 14.29 -2.85 13.27
N GLU A 345 15.38 -3.29 13.90
CA GLU A 345 16.69 -2.61 13.87
C GLU A 345 17.30 -2.61 12.45
N ASP A 346 17.23 -3.76 11.76
CA ASP A 346 17.66 -3.85 10.36
C ASP A 346 16.81 -2.96 9.47
N THR A 347 15.50 -2.94 9.72
CA THR A 347 14.57 -2.09 8.96
C THR A 347 14.88 -0.60 9.15
N ILE A 348 15.18 -0.15 10.37
CA ILE A 348 15.59 1.25 10.62
C ILE A 348 16.86 1.56 9.82
N SER A 349 17.82 0.63 9.78
CA SER A 349 19.06 0.78 9.00
C SER A 349 18.79 0.88 7.50
N ILE A 350 17.86 0.06 6.99
CA ILE A 350 17.41 0.11 5.59
C ILE A 350 16.75 1.46 5.29
N LEU A 351 15.80 1.91 6.14
CA LEU A 351 15.14 3.20 5.96
C LEU A 351 16.11 4.37 5.96
N ARG A 352 17.13 4.35 6.84
CA ARG A 352 18.19 5.37 6.85
C ARG A 352 18.97 5.40 5.54
N GLY A 353 19.23 4.24 4.94
CA GLY A 353 19.96 4.14 3.69
C GLY A 353 19.20 4.65 2.47
N ILE A 354 17.88 4.51 2.46
CA ILE A 354 17.02 4.98 1.34
C ILE A 354 16.46 6.39 1.56
N LYS A 355 16.57 6.92 2.77
CA LYS A 355 16.02 8.22 3.21
C LYS A 355 16.30 9.35 2.22
N GLU A 356 17.55 9.55 1.82
CA GLU A 356 17.96 10.66 0.95
C GLU A 356 17.22 10.65 -0.38
N LYS A 357 16.96 9.46 -0.96
CA LYS A 357 16.23 9.33 -2.22
C LYS A 357 14.75 9.69 -2.08
N TYR A 358 14.12 9.31 -0.96
CA TYR A 358 12.73 9.68 -0.68
C TYR A 358 12.59 11.18 -0.36
N GLU A 359 13.55 11.75 0.38
CA GLU A 359 13.63 13.20 0.60
C GLU A 359 13.77 13.98 -0.70
N LEU A 360 14.59 13.45 -1.63
CA LEU A 360 14.77 14.04 -2.96
C LEU A 360 13.48 13.94 -3.80
N HIS A 361 12.85 12.76 -3.82
CA HIS A 361 11.64 12.52 -4.61
C HIS A 361 10.47 13.40 -4.17
N HIS A 362 10.20 13.47 -2.86
CA HIS A 362 9.09 14.25 -2.32
C HIS A 362 9.43 15.71 -2.06
N GLY A 363 10.71 16.07 -2.02
CA GLY A 363 11.14 17.42 -1.69
C GLY A 363 10.88 17.85 -0.25
N VAL A 364 10.73 16.90 0.67
CA VAL A 364 10.50 17.12 2.09
C VAL A 364 11.60 16.46 2.91
N ARG A 365 11.84 16.95 4.12
CA ARG A 365 12.78 16.34 5.05
C ARG A 365 12.10 15.21 5.81
N ILE A 366 12.86 14.15 6.15
CA ILE A 366 12.38 13.02 6.97
C ILE A 366 13.23 12.98 8.24
N ALA A 367 12.61 13.14 9.41
CA ALA A 367 13.30 13.04 10.68
C ALA A 367 13.73 11.59 10.99
N ASP A 368 14.82 11.41 11.74
CA ASP A 368 15.23 10.05 12.16
C ASP A 368 14.18 9.41 13.09
N SER A 369 13.50 10.22 13.92
CA SER A 369 12.38 9.75 14.73
C SER A 369 11.25 9.16 13.89
N ALA A 370 10.98 9.71 12.70
CA ALA A 370 10.00 9.18 11.78
C ALA A 370 10.39 7.80 11.22
N LEU A 371 11.67 7.57 10.93
CA LEU A 371 12.16 6.25 10.47
C LEU A 371 12.01 5.19 11.57
N VAL A 372 12.40 5.54 12.78
CA VAL A 372 12.21 4.67 13.96
C VAL A 372 10.73 4.39 14.19
N ALA A 373 9.88 5.42 14.12
CA ALA A 373 8.43 5.26 14.23
C ALA A 373 7.86 4.39 13.10
N ALA A 374 8.27 4.59 11.85
CA ALA A 374 7.81 3.78 10.71
C ALA A 374 8.12 2.29 10.90
N ALA A 375 9.32 1.93 11.32
CA ALA A 375 9.71 0.56 11.57
C ALA A 375 8.95 -0.04 12.78
N THR A 376 8.90 0.68 13.90
CA THR A 376 8.30 0.16 15.15
C THR A 376 6.78 0.09 15.08
N LEU A 377 6.13 1.15 14.57
CA LEU A 377 4.67 1.19 14.48
C LEU A 377 4.14 0.25 13.41
N SER A 378 4.82 0.14 12.25
CA SER A 378 4.42 -0.84 11.23
C SER A 378 4.53 -2.27 11.73
N ASN A 379 5.63 -2.60 12.43
CA ASN A 379 5.81 -3.94 12.99
C ASN A 379 4.72 -4.28 14.02
N ARG A 380 4.34 -3.30 14.84
CA ARG A 380 3.37 -3.48 15.92
C ARG A 380 1.92 -3.47 15.42
N TYR A 381 1.59 -2.60 14.47
CA TYR A 381 0.21 -2.27 14.12
C TYR A 381 -0.24 -2.77 12.76
N ILE A 382 0.67 -3.10 11.84
CA ILE A 382 0.36 -3.64 10.51
C ILE A 382 0.80 -5.09 10.46
N THR A 383 -0.14 -6.01 10.64
CA THR A 383 0.13 -7.45 10.80
C THR A 383 -0.07 -8.27 9.53
N ASP A 384 -0.71 -7.69 8.52
CA ASP A 384 -1.02 -8.32 7.23
C ASP A 384 0.08 -8.15 6.17
N ARG A 385 1.15 -7.40 6.48
CA ARG A 385 2.28 -7.12 5.61
C ARG A 385 3.61 -7.30 6.37
N PHE A 386 4.70 -7.43 5.62
CA PHE A 386 6.03 -7.73 6.18
C PHE A 386 6.97 -6.53 6.08
N LEU A 387 7.94 -6.47 7.01
CA LEU A 387 9.08 -5.55 6.93
C LEU A 387 10.03 -5.98 5.79
N PRO A 388 10.75 -5.04 5.13
CA PRO A 388 10.73 -3.59 5.37
C PRO A 388 9.63 -2.85 4.60
N ASP A 389 8.92 -3.50 3.69
CA ASP A 389 7.99 -2.91 2.72
C ASP A 389 6.92 -2.03 3.41
N LYS A 390 6.23 -2.55 4.43
CA LYS A 390 5.24 -1.78 5.19
C LYS A 390 5.78 -0.52 5.86
N ALA A 391 7.05 -0.52 6.27
CA ALA A 391 7.69 0.65 6.88
C ALA A 391 8.14 1.66 5.82
N ILE A 392 8.59 1.19 4.65
CA ILE A 392 8.91 2.02 3.49
C ILE A 392 7.65 2.73 3.00
N ASP A 393 6.55 2.01 2.84
CA ASP A 393 5.28 2.58 2.40
C ASP A 393 4.73 3.63 3.37
N LEU A 394 4.87 3.42 4.69
CA LEU A 394 4.49 4.42 5.68
C LEU A 394 5.31 5.71 5.55
N MET A 395 6.61 5.57 5.34
CA MET A 395 7.50 6.71 5.13
C MET A 395 7.15 7.44 3.84
N ASP A 396 6.91 6.70 2.77
CA ASP A 396 6.53 7.23 1.45
C ASP A 396 5.20 7.99 1.50
N GLU A 397 4.16 7.39 2.08
CA GLU A 397 2.85 8.03 2.22
C GLU A 397 2.90 9.25 3.14
N ALA A 398 3.65 9.19 4.24
CA ALA A 398 3.79 10.34 5.13
C ALA A 398 4.52 11.51 4.43
N ALA A 399 5.57 11.20 3.65
CA ALA A 399 6.29 12.20 2.86
C ALA A 399 5.40 12.79 1.75
N SER A 400 4.66 11.96 1.04
CA SER A 400 3.69 12.37 0.02
C SER A 400 2.60 13.29 0.61
N ARG A 401 2.06 12.92 1.78
CA ARG A 401 1.05 13.72 2.49
C ARG A 401 1.60 15.07 2.91
N LEU A 402 2.79 15.09 3.49
CA LEU A 402 3.45 16.33 3.87
C LEU A 402 3.68 17.22 2.64
N ARG A 403 4.13 16.64 1.52
CA ARG A 403 4.28 17.37 0.25
C ARG A 403 2.96 17.97 -0.21
N MET A 404 1.87 17.22 -0.16
CA MET A 404 0.53 17.77 -0.48
C MET A 404 0.14 18.93 0.42
N GLN A 405 0.46 18.84 1.72
CA GLN A 405 0.19 19.94 2.66
C GLN A 405 1.02 21.19 2.34
N VAL A 406 2.29 21.02 1.97
CA VAL A 406 3.18 22.12 1.54
C VAL A 406 2.68 22.77 0.25
N ASP A 407 2.20 21.97 -0.71
CA ASP A 407 1.69 22.47 -1.99
C ASP A 407 0.27 23.03 -1.90
N SER A 408 -0.50 22.66 -0.89
CA SER A 408 -1.88 23.11 -0.64
C SER A 408 -1.89 24.37 0.23
N LYS A 409 -2.95 25.15 0.12
CA LYS A 409 -3.16 26.30 1.01
C LYS A 409 -3.26 25.83 2.46
N PRO A 410 -2.59 26.50 3.42
CA PRO A 410 -2.77 26.23 4.85
C PRO A 410 -4.23 26.36 5.27
N GLU A 411 -4.66 25.51 6.21
CA GLU A 411 -6.06 25.47 6.69
C GLU A 411 -6.52 26.83 7.22
N GLU A 412 -5.67 27.53 7.95
CA GLU A 412 -5.95 28.88 8.47
C GLU A 412 -6.21 29.89 7.34
N LEU A 413 -5.45 29.82 6.23
CA LEU A 413 -5.67 30.70 5.07
C LEU A 413 -6.95 30.35 4.32
N ASP A 414 -7.26 29.05 4.19
CA ASP A 414 -8.48 28.59 3.53
C ASP A 414 -9.74 28.98 4.34
N GLU A 415 -9.65 28.94 5.67
CA GLU A 415 -10.73 29.39 6.57
C GLU A 415 -11.00 30.89 6.45
N VAL A 416 -9.94 31.69 6.40
CA VAL A 416 -10.04 33.15 6.17
C VAL A 416 -10.63 33.42 4.79
N ASP A 417 -10.19 32.71 3.75
CA ASP A 417 -10.70 32.89 2.38
C ASP A 417 -12.17 32.49 2.25
N ARG A 418 -12.61 31.41 2.91
CA ARG A 418 -14.04 31.03 2.99
C ARG A 418 -14.87 32.10 3.69
N ARG A 419 -14.36 32.64 4.80
CA ARG A 419 -15.03 33.73 5.52
C ARG A 419 -15.14 34.96 4.66
N LEU A 420 -14.08 35.34 3.95
CA LEU A 420 -14.07 36.44 2.98
C LEU A 420 -15.13 36.26 1.88
N LEU A 421 -15.24 35.05 1.34
CA LEU A 421 -16.21 34.72 0.32
C LEU A 421 -17.64 34.91 0.84
N MET A 422 -17.94 34.43 2.04
CA MET A 422 -19.27 34.60 2.67
C MET A 422 -19.59 36.07 2.90
N LEU A 423 -18.66 36.86 3.43
CA LEU A 423 -18.85 38.28 3.66
C LEU A 423 -19.02 39.08 2.34
N LYS A 424 -18.30 38.71 1.28
CA LYS A 424 -18.48 39.29 -0.06
C LYS A 424 -19.87 39.01 -0.62
N ILE A 425 -20.41 37.82 -0.42
CA ILE A 425 -21.79 37.49 -0.81
C ILE A 425 -22.77 38.29 -0.01
N GLU A 426 -22.60 38.41 1.31
CA GLU A 426 -23.45 39.23 2.21
C GLU A 426 -23.40 40.69 1.80
N ARG A 427 -22.21 41.23 1.47
CA ARG A 427 -22.04 42.61 0.97
C ARG A 427 -22.88 42.87 -0.29
N GLU A 428 -22.81 41.97 -1.27
CA GLU A 428 -23.58 42.13 -2.52
C GLU A 428 -25.10 41.98 -2.32
N ALA A 429 -25.53 41.27 -1.31
CA ALA A 429 -26.92 41.19 -0.90
C ALA A 429 -27.39 42.53 -0.24
N LEU A 430 -26.61 43.03 0.75
CA LEU A 430 -26.91 44.23 1.50
C LEU A 430 -26.87 45.52 0.63
N LYS A 431 -26.06 45.57 -0.42
CA LYS A 431 -26.03 46.68 -1.39
C LYS A 431 -27.35 46.87 -2.14
N LYS A 432 -28.21 45.86 -2.18
CA LYS A 432 -29.51 45.88 -2.84
C LYS A 432 -30.63 46.35 -1.92
N GLU A 433 -30.35 46.44 -0.62
CA GLU A 433 -31.31 46.84 0.39
C GLU A 433 -31.19 48.37 0.72
N GLU A 434 -32.33 49.07 0.91
CA GLU A 434 -32.34 50.53 1.12
C GLU A 434 -32.61 50.93 2.57
N ASP A 435 -32.92 50.00 3.47
CA ASP A 435 -33.23 50.28 4.86
C ASP A 435 -32.01 50.73 5.68
N THR A 436 -32.22 51.47 6.77
CA THR A 436 -31.16 52.01 7.60
C THR A 436 -30.34 50.93 8.34
N ALA A 437 -30.95 49.81 8.75
CA ALA A 437 -30.29 48.73 9.44
C ALA A 437 -29.31 47.99 8.51
N SER A 438 -29.70 47.78 7.26
CA SER A 438 -28.85 47.17 6.23
C SER A 438 -27.68 48.07 5.85
N ARG A 439 -27.85 49.40 5.82
CA ARG A 439 -26.73 50.34 5.59
C ARG A 439 -25.71 50.32 6.75
N ASP A 440 -26.19 50.32 8.01
CA ASP A 440 -25.31 50.24 9.16
C ASP A 440 -24.56 48.88 9.25
N ARG A 441 -25.23 47.82 8.80
CA ARG A 441 -24.59 46.50 8.68
C ARG A 441 -23.54 46.50 7.57
N LEU A 442 -23.82 47.11 6.43
CA LEU A 442 -22.91 47.22 5.29
C LEU A 442 -21.60 47.93 5.67
N VAL A 443 -21.66 49.05 6.40
CA VAL A 443 -20.49 49.80 6.85
C VAL A 443 -19.62 48.95 7.78
N ARG A 444 -20.22 48.20 8.72
CA ARG A 444 -19.47 47.28 9.61
C ARG A 444 -18.85 46.13 8.86
N LEU A 445 -19.59 45.57 7.90
CA LEU A 445 -19.16 44.46 7.08
C LEU A 445 -18.02 44.87 6.13
N GLU A 446 -18.03 46.09 5.57
CA GLU A 446 -16.94 46.59 4.73
C GLU A 446 -15.63 46.75 5.55
N ARG A 447 -15.72 47.11 6.81
CA ARG A 447 -14.58 47.19 7.69
C ARG A 447 -14.02 45.80 8.01
N GLU A 448 -14.88 44.84 8.38
CA GLU A 448 -14.52 43.45 8.62
C GLU A 448 -13.87 42.81 7.37
N LEU A 449 -14.42 43.09 6.20
CA LEU A 449 -13.89 42.67 4.90
C LEU A 449 -12.47 43.19 4.67
N SER A 450 -12.25 44.52 4.88
CA SER A 450 -10.92 45.10 4.68
C SER A 450 -9.87 44.50 5.61
N GLU A 451 -10.19 44.29 6.89
CA GLU A 451 -9.28 43.67 7.87
C GLU A 451 -8.97 42.24 7.51
N LEU A 452 -9.95 41.44 7.09
CA LEU A 452 -9.75 40.06 6.68
C LEU A 452 -9.02 39.94 5.33
N GLU A 453 -9.24 40.85 4.38
CA GLU A 453 -8.51 40.89 3.10
C GLU A 453 -7.02 41.20 3.32
N GLU A 454 -6.72 42.16 4.20
CA GLU A 454 -5.33 42.44 4.57
C GLU A 454 -4.65 41.27 5.22
N ARG A 455 -5.34 40.60 6.15
CA ARG A 455 -4.85 39.38 6.80
C ARG A 455 -4.65 38.24 5.81
N SER A 456 -5.60 37.97 4.93
CA SER A 456 -5.49 36.92 3.89
C SER A 456 -4.32 37.19 2.96
N ASN A 457 -4.15 38.44 2.47
CA ASN A 457 -3.05 38.82 1.61
C ASN A 457 -1.68 38.68 2.30
N ALA A 458 -1.56 39.05 3.57
CA ALA A 458 -0.34 38.87 4.34
C ALA A 458 0.01 37.39 4.53
N MET A 459 -0.98 36.56 4.88
CA MET A 459 -0.79 35.10 5.02
C MET A 459 -0.45 34.45 3.69
N ALA A 460 -1.12 34.83 2.59
CA ALA A 460 -0.84 34.31 1.25
C ALA A 460 0.59 34.66 0.78
N ALA A 461 1.04 35.89 1.04
CA ALA A 461 2.39 36.31 0.70
C ALA A 461 3.46 35.57 1.53
N ALA A 462 3.21 35.35 2.81
CA ALA A 462 4.08 34.57 3.68
C ALA A 462 4.17 33.10 3.20
N TRP A 463 3.03 32.48 2.94
CA TRP A 463 2.97 31.10 2.41
C TRP A 463 3.69 30.96 1.07
N GLN A 464 3.48 31.92 0.14
CA GLN A 464 4.17 31.87 -1.16
C GLN A 464 5.69 32.01 -1.01
N ALA A 465 6.15 32.88 -0.11
CA ALA A 465 7.57 33.03 0.18
C ALA A 465 8.19 31.76 0.81
N GLU A 466 7.48 31.07 1.68
CA GLU A 466 7.91 29.77 2.23
C GLU A 466 7.95 28.69 1.13
N LYS A 467 6.93 28.61 0.30
CA LYS A 467 6.86 27.67 -0.82
C LYS A 467 8.00 27.87 -1.83
N ASP A 468 8.34 29.14 -2.16
CA ASP A 468 9.42 29.46 -3.08
C ASP A 468 10.79 29.05 -2.50
N LYS A 469 11.01 29.23 -1.19
CA LYS A 469 12.24 28.78 -0.48
C LYS A 469 12.38 27.27 -0.53
N LEU A 470 11.29 26.54 -0.23
CA LEU A 470 11.28 25.06 -0.29
C LEU A 470 11.54 24.54 -1.70
N GLY A 471 10.95 25.19 -2.72
CA GLY A 471 11.20 24.87 -4.12
C GLY A 471 12.65 25.11 -4.57
N ALA A 472 13.28 26.16 -4.07
CA ALA A 472 14.71 26.43 -4.33
C ALA A 472 15.62 25.40 -3.66
N ALA A 473 15.32 25.03 -2.40
CA ALA A 473 16.05 23.99 -1.68
C ALA A 473 15.95 22.62 -2.36
N GLN A 474 14.77 22.26 -2.87
CA GLN A 474 14.56 21.02 -3.61
C GLN A 474 15.39 20.97 -4.89
N LYS A 475 15.39 22.04 -5.70
CA LYS A 475 16.21 22.12 -6.92
C LYS A 475 17.70 21.97 -6.60
N ALA A 476 18.17 22.63 -5.53
CA ALA A 476 19.55 22.51 -5.10
C ALA A 476 19.91 21.09 -4.65
N LYS A 477 19.01 20.36 -3.99
CA LYS A 477 19.19 18.94 -3.64
C LYS A 477 19.26 18.04 -4.88
N GLU A 478 18.40 18.23 -5.87
CA GLU A 478 18.42 17.49 -7.14
C GLU A 478 19.74 17.73 -7.90
N GLU A 479 20.23 18.96 -7.93
CA GLU A 479 21.51 19.28 -8.55
C GLU A 479 22.68 18.67 -7.77
N LEU A 480 22.61 18.63 -6.44
CA LEU A 480 23.62 17.99 -5.59
C LEU A 480 23.70 16.48 -5.84
N ASP A 481 22.57 15.80 -5.94
CA ASP A 481 22.53 14.36 -6.21
C ASP A 481 23.08 14.03 -7.60
N ARG A 482 22.72 14.83 -8.62
CA ARG A 482 23.32 14.74 -9.95
C ARG A 482 24.82 14.95 -9.93
N ALA A 483 25.30 15.96 -9.20
CA ALA A 483 26.72 16.24 -9.07
C ALA A 483 27.47 15.10 -8.37
N ARG A 484 26.90 14.50 -7.31
CA ARG A 484 27.48 13.32 -6.63
C ARG A 484 27.57 12.11 -7.56
N THR A 485 26.50 11.82 -8.31
CA THR A 485 26.48 10.73 -9.30
C THR A 485 27.54 11.00 -10.41
N GLU A 486 27.65 12.25 -10.88
CA GLU A 486 28.64 12.62 -11.89
C GLU A 486 30.08 12.47 -11.37
N VAL A 487 30.37 12.77 -10.11
CA VAL A 487 31.66 12.52 -9.46
C VAL A 487 32.03 11.04 -9.52
N GLU A 488 31.08 10.14 -9.15
CA GLU A 488 31.35 8.70 -9.21
C GLU A 488 31.62 8.21 -10.62
N VAL A 489 30.85 8.70 -11.60
CA VAL A 489 31.04 8.35 -13.02
C VAL A 489 32.37 8.87 -13.54
N ALA A 490 32.75 10.11 -13.18
CA ALA A 490 34.03 10.72 -13.59
C ALA A 490 35.22 9.96 -12.96
N GLN A 491 35.14 9.59 -11.69
CA GLN A 491 36.17 8.77 -11.03
C GLN A 491 36.35 7.39 -11.69
N ARG A 492 35.23 6.72 -12.01
CA ARG A 492 35.27 5.42 -12.73
C ARG A 492 35.85 5.54 -14.14
N LYS A 493 35.67 6.69 -14.81
CA LYS A 493 36.25 6.97 -16.13
C LYS A 493 37.69 7.50 -16.10
N GLY A 494 38.22 7.74 -14.88
CA GLY A 494 39.57 8.32 -14.70
C GLY A 494 39.66 9.82 -14.97
N ASP A 495 38.53 10.52 -15.09
CA ASP A 495 38.47 11.97 -15.25
C ASP A 495 38.52 12.67 -13.88
N TYR A 496 39.72 12.70 -13.31
CA TYR A 496 39.95 13.29 -12.01
C TYR A 496 39.81 14.80 -11.97
N ALA A 497 39.99 15.48 -13.15
CA ALA A 497 39.82 16.92 -13.24
C ALA A 497 38.36 17.32 -13.04
N ARG A 498 37.46 16.66 -13.73
CA ARG A 498 36.02 16.87 -13.57
C ARG A 498 35.51 16.47 -12.20
N ALA A 499 35.96 15.32 -11.67
CA ALA A 499 35.62 14.87 -10.31
C ALA A 499 36.10 15.89 -9.27
N GLY A 500 37.28 16.47 -9.41
CA GLY A 500 37.81 17.53 -8.53
C GLY A 500 37.01 18.82 -8.60
N GLU A 501 36.64 19.30 -9.78
CA GLU A 501 35.80 20.49 -9.96
C GLU A 501 34.45 20.32 -9.24
N LEU A 502 33.80 19.18 -9.46
CA LEU A 502 32.50 18.87 -8.81
C LEU A 502 32.64 18.81 -7.30
N THR A 503 33.63 18.10 -6.78
CA THR A 503 33.81 17.86 -5.33
C THR A 503 34.18 19.14 -4.56
N TYR A 504 35.04 19.97 -5.12
CA TYR A 504 35.60 21.13 -4.41
C TYR A 504 34.95 22.47 -4.74
N SER A 505 34.15 22.54 -5.82
CA SER A 505 33.50 23.80 -6.21
C SER A 505 31.99 23.70 -6.24
N VAL A 506 31.42 22.71 -6.93
CA VAL A 506 29.97 22.63 -7.17
C VAL A 506 29.24 22.11 -5.91
N ILE A 507 29.67 20.97 -5.37
CA ILE A 507 29.03 20.34 -4.21
C ILE A 507 29.01 21.28 -2.99
N PRO A 508 30.12 21.92 -2.55
CA PRO A 508 30.09 22.80 -1.39
C PRO A 508 29.21 24.04 -1.59
N LYS A 509 29.05 24.51 -2.83
CA LYS A 509 28.16 25.64 -3.16
C LYS A 509 26.69 25.23 -3.01
N LEU A 510 26.33 24.06 -3.52
CA LEU A 510 24.96 23.52 -3.40
C LEU A 510 24.61 23.20 -1.95
N GLU A 511 25.55 22.63 -1.19
CA GLU A 511 25.36 22.35 0.24
C GLU A 511 25.12 23.64 1.07
N ARG A 512 25.82 24.72 0.73
CA ARG A 512 25.56 26.04 1.34
C ARG A 512 24.18 26.57 0.99
N GLN A 513 23.77 26.48 -0.26
CA GLN A 513 22.43 26.92 -0.69
C GLN A 513 21.33 26.14 0.02
N ILE A 514 21.51 24.83 0.23
CA ILE A 514 20.58 23.99 0.98
C ILE A 514 20.55 24.40 2.45
N ALA A 515 21.70 24.66 3.06
CA ALA A 515 21.81 25.09 4.46
C ALA A 515 21.18 26.48 4.69
N GLU A 516 21.36 27.42 3.75
CA GLU A 516 20.76 28.76 3.81
C GLU A 516 19.24 28.72 3.64
N ALA A 517 18.73 27.80 2.79
CA ALA A 517 17.31 27.61 2.60
C ALA A 517 16.64 26.87 3.77
N GLY A 518 17.37 26.02 4.49
CA GLY A 518 16.88 25.21 5.63
C GLY A 518 17.00 25.88 7.02
N GLY A 519 17.24 27.20 7.10
CA GLY A 519 17.32 27.95 8.35
C GLY A 519 15.93 28.26 8.94
N GLU A 520 15.75 28.01 10.23
CA GLU A 520 14.59 28.22 11.10
C GLU A 520 13.21 28.06 10.45
N GLY A 521 12.56 26.91 10.77
CA GLY A 521 11.29 26.50 10.21
C GLY A 521 10.22 27.59 10.18
N GLY A 522 9.56 27.73 9.04
CA GLY A 522 8.42 28.60 8.86
C GLY A 522 7.29 28.23 9.82
N LYS A 523 6.57 29.21 10.34
CA LYS A 523 5.48 28.97 11.31
C LYS A 523 4.22 28.37 10.70
N LEU A 524 4.10 28.35 9.37
CA LEU A 524 2.87 27.99 8.64
C LEU A 524 2.91 26.59 8.02
N VAL A 525 4.09 26.01 7.81
CA VAL A 525 4.24 24.71 7.12
C VAL A 525 5.24 23.82 7.85
N ASN A 526 4.84 22.58 8.16
CA ASN A 526 5.75 21.55 8.65
C ASN A 526 6.72 21.16 7.54
N GLU A 527 8.03 21.27 7.77
CA GLU A 527 9.07 20.99 6.77
C GLU A 527 9.60 19.55 6.83
N ALA A 528 9.26 18.80 7.87
CA ALA A 528 9.78 17.47 8.08
C ALA A 528 8.69 16.48 8.46
N VAL A 529 8.79 15.26 7.92
CA VAL A 529 8.04 14.12 8.40
C VAL A 529 8.54 13.75 9.79
N THR A 530 7.63 13.76 10.76
CA THR A 530 7.88 13.41 12.16
C THR A 530 7.28 12.06 12.51
N ASP A 531 7.57 11.56 13.70
CA ASP A 531 6.92 10.38 14.28
C ASP A 531 5.39 10.56 14.40
N GLU A 532 4.90 11.75 14.67
CA GLU A 532 3.47 12.08 14.65
C GLU A 532 2.87 11.94 13.25
N GLY A 533 3.60 12.39 12.21
CA GLY A 533 3.20 12.23 10.82
C GLY A 533 3.03 10.76 10.42
N ILE A 534 3.99 9.92 10.83
CA ILE A 534 3.93 8.46 10.63
C ILE A 534 2.76 7.86 11.42
N ALA A 535 2.58 8.25 12.70
CA ALA A 535 1.49 7.77 13.52
C ALA A 535 0.11 8.10 12.93
N ALA A 536 -0.03 9.30 12.34
CA ALA A 536 -1.26 9.70 11.66
C ALA A 536 -1.57 8.85 10.41
N VAL A 537 -0.54 8.39 9.68
CA VAL A 537 -0.72 7.45 8.56
C VAL A 537 -1.13 6.07 9.07
N VAL A 538 -0.43 5.56 10.09
CA VAL A 538 -0.78 4.28 10.74
C VAL A 538 -2.22 4.31 11.27
N SER A 539 -2.61 5.42 11.92
CA SER A 539 -3.97 5.62 12.43
C SER A 539 -5.01 5.52 11.31
N ARG A 540 -4.73 6.08 10.15
CA ARG A 540 -5.63 6.02 8.98
C ARG A 540 -5.73 4.60 8.40
N TRP A 541 -4.62 3.88 8.28
CA TRP A 541 -4.60 2.53 7.72
C TRP A 541 -5.26 1.50 8.62
N THR A 542 -4.99 1.60 9.92
CA THR A 542 -5.45 0.61 10.90
C THR A 542 -6.76 0.98 11.59
N GLY A 543 -7.17 2.26 11.50
CA GLY A 543 -8.29 2.79 12.25
C GLY A 543 -8.00 2.97 13.75
N ILE A 544 -6.73 2.87 14.18
CA ILE A 544 -6.31 3.00 15.58
C ILE A 544 -5.81 4.43 15.77
N PRO A 545 -6.23 5.16 16.79
CA PRO A 545 -5.79 6.53 17.06
C PRO A 545 -4.34 6.55 17.62
N VAL A 546 -3.38 6.08 16.83
CA VAL A 546 -1.96 5.98 17.20
C VAL A 546 -1.34 7.35 17.41
N ASP A 547 -1.79 8.35 16.65
CA ASP A 547 -1.42 9.76 16.78
C ASP A 547 -1.72 10.31 18.18
N LYS A 548 -2.86 9.95 18.75
CA LYS A 548 -3.25 10.33 20.12
C LYS A 548 -2.56 9.49 21.20
N MET A 549 -1.98 8.35 20.83
CA MET A 549 -1.33 7.44 21.78
C MET A 549 0.13 7.84 22.08
N LEU A 550 0.80 8.60 21.23
CA LEU A 550 2.19 9.02 21.43
C LEU A 550 2.33 10.10 22.50
N GLU A 551 1.36 11.03 22.57
CA GLU A 551 1.33 12.06 23.61
C GLU A 551 0.54 11.62 24.84
N GLY A 552 1.22 11.40 25.93
CA GLY A 552 0.58 11.18 27.25
C GLY A 552 0.05 9.78 27.53
N GLU A 553 0.37 8.75 26.73
CA GLU A 553 -0.08 7.35 26.98
C GLU A 553 0.26 6.91 28.41
N ARG A 554 1.44 7.26 28.92
CA ARG A 554 1.81 6.96 30.32
C ARG A 554 0.91 7.66 31.33
N ALA A 555 0.63 8.93 31.13
CA ALA A 555 -0.23 9.70 32.03
C ALA A 555 -1.68 9.24 31.94
N LYS A 556 -2.16 8.92 30.72
CA LYS A 556 -3.50 8.37 30.49
C LYS A 556 -3.66 7.00 31.18
N LEU A 557 -2.70 6.09 31.00
CA LEU A 557 -2.72 4.75 31.64
C LEU A 557 -2.63 4.83 33.18
N MET A 558 -1.93 5.80 33.72
CA MET A 558 -1.87 6.02 35.18
C MET A 558 -3.19 6.51 35.77
N ARG A 559 -4.05 7.13 34.96
CA ARG A 559 -5.39 7.62 35.38
C ARG A 559 -6.53 6.70 34.90
N MET A 560 -6.18 5.49 34.42
CA MET A 560 -7.17 4.58 33.83
C MET A 560 -8.31 4.27 34.80
N GLU A 561 -8.02 3.97 36.06
CA GLU A 561 -9.06 3.68 37.05
C GLU A 561 -10.02 4.86 37.26
N ASP A 562 -9.51 6.09 37.30
CA ASP A 562 -10.34 7.29 37.50
C ASP A 562 -11.25 7.53 36.30
N MET A 563 -10.75 7.30 35.08
CA MET A 563 -11.53 7.42 33.87
C MET A 563 -12.63 6.34 33.78
N LEU A 564 -12.29 5.09 34.13
CA LEU A 564 -13.25 4.00 34.14
C LEU A 564 -14.31 4.18 35.25
N ARG A 565 -13.92 4.75 36.42
CA ARG A 565 -14.81 5.07 37.54
C ARG A 565 -15.92 6.07 37.19
N GLN A 566 -15.65 6.97 36.23
CA GLN A 566 -16.67 7.89 35.71
C GLN A 566 -17.83 7.19 35.02
N ARG A 567 -17.62 5.96 34.55
CA ARG A 567 -18.61 5.20 33.76
C ARG A 567 -19.13 3.96 34.51
N VAL A 568 -18.34 3.37 35.35
CA VAL A 568 -18.67 2.15 36.09
C VAL A 568 -18.57 2.41 37.60
N VAL A 569 -19.69 2.32 38.26
CA VAL A 569 -19.79 2.66 39.68
C VAL A 569 -19.77 1.37 40.52
N GLY A 570 -19.06 1.38 41.59
CA GLY A 570 -19.14 0.36 42.65
C GLY A 570 -18.44 -0.97 42.36
N GLN A 571 -17.49 -0.99 41.38
CA GLN A 571 -16.76 -2.21 41.01
C GLN A 571 -15.24 -1.99 41.09
N GLU A 572 -14.74 -1.48 42.22
CA GLU A 572 -13.34 -1.05 42.38
C GLU A 572 -12.32 -2.16 42.06
N GLU A 573 -12.57 -3.40 42.57
CA GLU A 573 -11.71 -4.55 42.30
C GLU A 573 -11.58 -4.83 40.80
N ALA A 574 -12.71 -4.77 40.07
CA ALA A 574 -12.74 -4.97 38.63
C ALA A 574 -11.93 -3.88 37.87
N LEU A 575 -12.09 -2.62 38.29
CA LEU A 575 -11.38 -1.49 37.70
C LEU A 575 -9.86 -1.62 37.90
N GLU A 576 -9.43 -1.95 39.13
CA GLU A 576 -8.02 -2.15 39.41
C GLU A 576 -7.41 -3.35 38.68
N ALA A 577 -8.08 -4.51 38.67
CA ALA A 577 -7.59 -5.71 38.03
C ALA A 577 -7.36 -5.48 36.53
N VAL A 578 -8.33 -4.90 35.85
CA VAL A 578 -8.23 -4.59 34.44
C VAL A 578 -7.12 -3.57 34.16
N SER A 579 -7.06 -2.49 34.94
CA SER A 579 -6.07 -1.44 34.77
C SER A 579 -4.65 -1.93 35.01
N LYS A 580 -4.42 -2.79 36.01
CA LYS A 580 -3.14 -3.43 36.28
C LYS A 580 -2.69 -4.34 35.13
N ALA A 581 -3.59 -5.16 34.58
CA ALA A 581 -3.27 -6.05 33.49
C ALA A 581 -2.96 -5.27 32.19
N VAL A 582 -3.76 -4.26 31.86
CA VAL A 582 -3.51 -3.40 30.70
C VAL A 582 -2.18 -2.67 30.82
N ARG A 583 -1.86 -2.09 32.00
CA ARG A 583 -0.57 -1.45 32.25
C ARG A 583 0.59 -2.44 32.09
N ARG A 584 0.48 -3.66 32.60
CA ARG A 584 1.51 -4.72 32.47
C ARG A 584 1.76 -5.05 30.99
N ALA A 585 0.70 -5.23 30.20
CA ALA A 585 0.79 -5.52 28.78
C ALA A 585 1.44 -4.35 28.01
N ARG A 586 1.02 -3.11 28.31
CA ARG A 586 1.57 -1.91 27.65
C ARG A 586 3.02 -1.58 28.06
N ALA A 587 3.42 -1.98 29.25
CA ALA A 587 4.81 -1.87 29.70
C ALA A 587 5.74 -2.95 29.10
N GLY A 588 5.21 -3.88 28.29
CA GLY A 588 6.00 -4.97 27.71
C GLY A 588 6.40 -6.07 28.70
N LEU A 589 5.75 -6.15 29.85
CA LEU A 589 6.03 -7.11 30.93
C LEU A 589 5.14 -8.37 30.84
N GLN A 590 4.45 -8.54 29.74
CA GLN A 590 3.62 -9.72 29.42
C GLN A 590 4.23 -10.49 28.25
N ASP A 591 3.90 -11.78 28.13
CA ASP A 591 4.32 -12.59 26.98
C ASP A 591 3.84 -11.94 25.66
N PRO A 592 4.75 -11.62 24.75
CA PRO A 592 4.41 -10.96 23.48
C PRO A 592 3.51 -11.80 22.57
N ASN A 593 3.39 -13.10 22.83
CA ASN A 593 2.54 -14.00 22.04
C ASN A 593 1.11 -14.10 22.58
N ARG A 594 0.76 -13.45 23.68
CA ARG A 594 -0.58 -13.50 24.26
C ARG A 594 -1.39 -12.25 23.95
N PRO A 595 -2.75 -12.30 23.99
CA PRO A 595 -3.61 -11.10 23.94
C PRO A 595 -3.22 -10.07 24.99
N MET A 596 -3.57 -8.79 24.78
CA MET A 596 -3.28 -7.68 25.74
C MET A 596 -3.84 -7.91 27.13
N GLY A 597 -4.88 -8.76 27.26
CA GLY A 597 -5.49 -9.14 28.52
C GLY A 597 -6.63 -10.10 28.28
N SER A 598 -6.84 -11.00 29.22
CA SER A 598 -7.90 -12.01 29.21
C SER A 598 -8.58 -12.08 30.56
N PHE A 599 -9.87 -11.77 30.60
CA PHE A 599 -10.64 -11.61 31.83
C PHE A 599 -11.88 -12.46 31.82
N LEU A 600 -12.22 -13.06 32.99
CA LEU A 600 -13.51 -13.65 33.23
C LEU A 600 -14.27 -12.80 34.25
N PHE A 601 -15.35 -12.15 33.84
CA PHE A 601 -16.22 -11.34 34.70
C PHE A 601 -17.39 -12.19 35.21
N LEU A 602 -17.43 -12.42 36.50
CA LEU A 602 -18.44 -13.20 37.18
C LEU A 602 -19.37 -12.30 37.98
N GLY A 603 -20.63 -12.54 37.97
CA GLY A 603 -21.58 -11.81 38.81
C GLY A 603 -22.99 -11.72 38.26
N PRO A 604 -23.92 -11.16 39.04
CA PRO A 604 -25.32 -11.05 38.66
C PRO A 604 -25.54 -10.21 37.38
N THR A 605 -26.73 -10.28 36.83
CA THR A 605 -27.12 -9.44 35.70
C THR A 605 -27.29 -7.99 36.15
N GLY A 606 -26.87 -7.02 35.30
CA GLY A 606 -27.11 -5.59 35.55
C GLY A 606 -26.14 -4.91 36.51
N VAL A 607 -25.02 -5.54 36.88
CA VAL A 607 -23.99 -4.99 37.77
C VAL A 607 -22.89 -4.20 37.04
N GLY A 608 -22.93 -4.13 35.69
CA GLY A 608 -21.99 -3.30 34.92
C GLY A 608 -20.93 -4.07 34.14
N LYS A 609 -20.94 -5.42 34.03
CA LYS A 609 -19.95 -6.24 33.29
C LYS A 609 -19.77 -5.74 31.85
N THR A 610 -20.87 -5.63 31.10
CA THR A 610 -20.85 -5.15 29.72
C THR A 610 -20.49 -3.65 29.60
N GLU A 611 -20.87 -2.82 30.59
CA GLU A 611 -20.55 -1.41 30.58
C GLU A 611 -19.06 -1.18 30.83
N LEU A 612 -18.44 -1.96 31.72
CA LEU A 612 -16.98 -1.93 31.90
C LEU A 612 -16.27 -2.30 30.61
N THR A 613 -16.73 -3.32 29.89
CA THR A 613 -16.14 -3.72 28.61
C THR A 613 -16.21 -2.59 27.58
N LYS A 614 -17.33 -1.84 27.50
CA LYS A 614 -17.47 -0.66 26.65
C LYS A 614 -16.58 0.48 27.10
N ALA A 615 -16.48 0.71 28.40
CA ALA A 615 -15.60 1.73 28.96
C ALA A 615 -14.14 1.46 28.65
N ILE A 616 -13.71 0.19 28.70
CA ILE A 616 -12.36 -0.25 28.31
C ILE A 616 -12.12 0.02 26.81
N ALA A 617 -13.07 -0.34 25.95
CA ALA A 617 -12.96 -0.09 24.51
C ALA A 617 -12.82 1.41 24.21
N GLY A 618 -13.67 2.24 24.81
CA GLY A 618 -13.60 3.70 24.67
C GLY A 618 -12.29 4.29 25.22
N PHE A 619 -11.76 3.72 26.29
CA PHE A 619 -10.51 4.18 26.89
C PHE A 619 -9.27 3.80 26.05
N LEU A 620 -9.19 2.52 25.63
CA LEU A 620 -8.02 1.99 24.93
C LEU A 620 -7.96 2.41 23.45
N PHE A 621 -9.12 2.49 22.80
CA PHE A 621 -9.21 2.67 21.35
C PHE A 621 -9.90 3.98 20.95
N ASP A 622 -10.27 4.79 21.93
CA ASP A 622 -11.01 6.08 21.77
C ASP A 622 -12.32 5.92 20.96
N ASP A 623 -12.82 4.68 20.89
CA ASP A 623 -14.03 4.30 20.16
C ASP A 623 -14.78 3.19 20.89
N GLU A 624 -15.98 3.48 21.39
CA GLU A 624 -16.85 2.49 22.02
C GLU A 624 -17.29 1.36 21.07
N LYS A 625 -17.24 1.63 19.74
CA LYS A 625 -17.56 0.65 18.70
C LYS A 625 -16.40 -0.33 18.45
N ALA A 626 -15.21 -0.09 19.04
CA ALA A 626 -14.11 -1.04 19.03
C ALA A 626 -14.38 -2.24 19.97
N LEU A 627 -15.61 -2.73 19.97
CA LEU A 627 -16.12 -3.84 20.77
C LEU A 627 -16.82 -4.85 19.86
N LEU A 628 -16.24 -6.04 19.75
CA LEU A 628 -16.89 -7.18 19.13
C LEU A 628 -17.64 -7.96 20.22
N ARG A 629 -18.96 -8.00 20.20
CA ARG A 629 -19.76 -8.80 21.11
C ARG A 629 -20.24 -10.08 20.44
N ILE A 630 -19.96 -11.22 21.06
CA ILE A 630 -20.37 -12.54 20.62
C ILE A 630 -21.17 -13.17 21.76
N ASP A 631 -22.46 -13.43 21.51
CA ASP A 631 -23.35 -14.09 22.46
C ASP A 631 -23.16 -15.62 22.37
N MET A 632 -22.64 -16.21 23.42
CA MET A 632 -22.34 -17.63 23.43
C MET A 632 -23.59 -18.52 23.45
N SER A 633 -24.78 -17.97 23.69
CA SER A 633 -26.02 -18.69 23.51
C SER A 633 -26.30 -19.12 22.06
N GLU A 634 -25.69 -18.43 21.08
CA GLU A 634 -25.76 -18.81 19.68
C GLU A 634 -24.79 -19.94 19.29
N TYR A 635 -23.87 -20.31 20.20
CA TYR A 635 -22.78 -21.26 19.98
C TYR A 635 -22.87 -22.48 20.93
N MET A 636 -24.11 -22.90 21.25
CA MET A 636 -24.39 -24.05 22.11
C MET A 636 -24.17 -25.40 21.41
N GLU A 637 -24.23 -25.42 20.07
CA GLU A 637 -24.09 -26.60 19.25
C GLU A 637 -22.72 -26.70 18.58
N LYS A 638 -22.23 -27.91 18.35
CA LYS A 638 -20.94 -28.18 17.71
C LYS A 638 -20.83 -27.52 16.34
N HIS A 639 -21.90 -27.54 15.55
CA HIS A 639 -21.90 -26.92 14.22
C HIS A 639 -21.78 -25.39 14.25
N ALA A 640 -22.20 -24.78 15.34
CA ALA A 640 -22.08 -23.33 15.50
C ALA A 640 -20.62 -22.87 15.65
N VAL A 641 -19.73 -23.73 16.16
CA VAL A 641 -18.29 -23.41 16.31
C VAL A 641 -17.64 -23.14 14.96
N ALA A 642 -18.04 -23.86 13.91
CA ALA A 642 -17.56 -23.59 12.54
C ALA A 642 -17.92 -22.18 12.04
N ARG A 643 -19.02 -21.58 12.52
CA ARG A 643 -19.35 -20.18 12.20
C ARG A 643 -18.41 -19.18 12.88
N LEU A 644 -17.79 -19.58 13.99
CA LEU A 644 -16.86 -18.71 14.71
C LEU A 644 -15.52 -18.56 13.97
N ILE A 645 -14.99 -19.70 13.47
CA ILE A 645 -13.65 -19.78 12.88
C ILE A 645 -13.65 -19.93 11.34
N GLY A 646 -14.82 -20.17 10.74
CA GLY A 646 -14.98 -20.48 9.32
C GLY A 646 -15.15 -21.98 9.05
N ALA A 647 -15.94 -22.31 8.05
CA ALA A 647 -16.16 -23.69 7.64
C ALA A 647 -14.92 -24.26 6.91
N PRO A 648 -14.59 -25.56 7.11
CA PRO A 648 -13.52 -26.19 6.34
C PRO A 648 -13.88 -26.31 4.86
N PRO A 649 -12.87 -26.54 3.96
CA PRO A 649 -13.10 -26.68 2.54
C PRO A 649 -14.13 -27.76 2.22
N GLY A 650 -15.10 -27.44 1.35
CA GLY A 650 -16.16 -28.34 0.94
C GLY A 650 -17.45 -28.28 1.75
N TYR A 651 -17.53 -27.44 2.76
CA TYR A 651 -18.78 -27.21 3.53
C TYR A 651 -19.44 -25.87 3.13
N VAL A 652 -20.77 -25.81 3.31
CA VAL A 652 -21.54 -24.58 3.07
C VAL A 652 -21.06 -23.47 4.01
N GLY A 653 -20.79 -22.25 3.46
CA GLY A 653 -20.26 -21.13 4.22
C GLY A 653 -18.72 -21.00 4.23
N TYR A 654 -18.00 -21.81 3.46
CA TYR A 654 -16.54 -21.73 3.34
C TYR A 654 -16.05 -20.34 2.86
N GLU A 655 -16.78 -19.71 1.93
CA GLU A 655 -16.41 -18.39 1.37
C GLU A 655 -16.70 -17.23 2.33
N GLU A 656 -17.61 -17.40 3.29
CA GLU A 656 -18.03 -16.30 4.18
C GLU A 656 -17.02 -16.00 5.30
N GLY A 657 -16.08 -16.94 5.57
CA GLY A 657 -15.13 -16.80 6.69
C GLY A 657 -15.79 -16.97 8.06
N GLY A 658 -15.00 -16.96 9.14
CA GLY A 658 -15.51 -17.05 10.52
C GLY A 658 -15.87 -15.70 11.11
N ALA A 659 -16.97 -15.61 11.84
CA ALA A 659 -17.43 -14.37 12.46
C ALA A 659 -16.38 -13.72 13.37
N LEU A 660 -15.68 -14.52 14.17
CA LEU A 660 -14.59 -14.06 15.03
C LEU A 660 -13.33 -13.71 14.23
N THR A 661 -12.89 -14.63 13.36
CA THR A 661 -11.64 -14.49 12.63
C THR A 661 -11.68 -13.33 11.63
N GLU A 662 -12.79 -13.16 10.89
CA GLU A 662 -12.97 -12.03 9.97
C GLU A 662 -13.08 -10.69 10.69
N ALA A 663 -13.78 -10.63 11.82
CA ALA A 663 -13.89 -9.41 12.60
C ALA A 663 -12.53 -8.94 13.15
N VAL A 664 -11.71 -9.88 13.65
CA VAL A 664 -10.37 -9.57 14.16
C VAL A 664 -9.41 -9.25 13.03
N ARG A 665 -9.48 -9.95 11.89
CA ARG A 665 -8.68 -9.64 10.72
C ARG A 665 -8.91 -8.23 10.17
N ARG A 666 -10.20 -7.81 10.14
CA ARG A 666 -10.56 -6.45 9.70
C ARG A 666 -10.21 -5.38 10.72
N ARG A 667 -10.29 -5.71 12.01
CA ARG A 667 -10.01 -4.79 13.11
C ARG A 667 -9.18 -5.50 14.19
N PRO A 668 -7.86 -5.61 14.03
CA PRO A 668 -7.00 -6.34 14.95
C PRO A 668 -6.89 -5.70 16.33
N TYR A 669 -7.37 -4.46 16.50
CA TYR A 669 -7.39 -3.71 17.75
C TYR A 669 -8.82 -3.50 18.20
N GLN A 670 -9.27 -4.34 19.11
CA GLN A 670 -10.62 -4.26 19.69
C GLN A 670 -10.71 -5.04 20.98
N VAL A 671 -11.78 -4.77 21.73
CA VAL A 671 -12.20 -5.62 22.84
C VAL A 671 -13.13 -6.69 22.28
N ILE A 672 -12.90 -7.94 22.63
CA ILE A 672 -13.77 -9.06 22.26
C ILE A 672 -14.50 -9.47 23.53
N LEU A 673 -15.81 -9.36 23.49
CA LEU A 673 -16.71 -9.77 24.58
C LEU A 673 -17.43 -11.07 24.21
N PHE A 674 -17.08 -12.14 24.90
CA PHE A 674 -17.84 -13.39 24.88
C PHE A 674 -18.85 -13.35 26.01
N ASP A 675 -20.12 -13.12 25.68
CA ASP A 675 -21.19 -12.97 26.67
C ASP A 675 -21.84 -14.33 26.97
N GLU A 676 -22.14 -14.58 28.23
CA GLU A 676 -22.75 -15.83 28.74
C GLU A 676 -21.94 -17.10 28.38
N VAL A 677 -20.63 -17.05 28.63
CA VAL A 677 -19.68 -18.09 28.20
C VAL A 677 -19.99 -19.47 28.72
N GLU A 678 -20.71 -19.59 29.85
CA GLU A 678 -21.18 -20.87 30.42
C GLU A 678 -22.13 -21.63 29.51
N LYS A 679 -22.74 -20.98 28.52
CA LYS A 679 -23.65 -21.61 27.56
C LYS A 679 -22.95 -22.19 26.33
N ALA A 680 -21.69 -21.84 26.10
CA ALA A 680 -20.93 -22.27 24.95
C ALA A 680 -20.72 -23.80 24.92
N HIS A 681 -20.64 -24.34 23.69
CA HIS A 681 -20.21 -25.72 23.47
C HIS A 681 -18.74 -25.91 23.88
N GLU A 682 -18.37 -27.11 24.32
CA GLU A 682 -16.99 -27.40 24.77
C GLU A 682 -15.91 -27.11 23.72
N ASP A 683 -16.19 -27.28 22.43
CA ASP A 683 -15.25 -27.01 21.35
C ASP A 683 -14.91 -25.51 21.22
N VAL A 684 -15.77 -24.59 21.68
CA VAL A 684 -15.46 -23.16 21.75
C VAL A 684 -14.26 -22.90 22.67
N PHE A 685 -14.21 -23.63 23.82
CA PHE A 685 -13.09 -23.49 24.75
C PHE A 685 -11.77 -23.97 24.15
N ASN A 686 -11.81 -24.99 23.28
CA ASN A 686 -10.59 -25.45 22.57
C ASN A 686 -10.06 -24.36 21.61
N VAL A 687 -10.96 -23.62 20.93
CA VAL A 687 -10.60 -22.48 20.09
C VAL A 687 -10.03 -21.34 20.94
N LEU A 688 -10.70 -21.02 22.06
CA LEU A 688 -10.25 -19.98 22.97
C LEU A 688 -8.90 -20.29 23.61
N LEU A 689 -8.62 -21.55 23.94
CA LEU A 689 -7.30 -21.96 24.46
C LEU A 689 -6.18 -21.61 23.50
N GLN A 690 -6.36 -21.87 22.20
CA GLN A 690 -5.36 -21.50 21.19
C GLN A 690 -5.14 -19.99 21.14
N VAL A 691 -6.21 -19.20 21.18
CA VAL A 691 -6.12 -17.73 21.21
C VAL A 691 -5.41 -17.21 22.46
N LEU A 692 -5.73 -17.80 23.63
CA LEU A 692 -5.16 -17.37 24.91
C LEU A 692 -3.69 -17.75 25.08
N ASP A 693 -3.22 -18.84 24.44
CA ASP A 693 -1.84 -19.29 24.52
C ASP A 693 -0.94 -18.66 23.47
N ASP A 694 -1.34 -18.77 22.20
CA ASP A 694 -0.51 -18.43 21.07
C ASP A 694 -0.83 -17.01 20.53
N GLY A 695 -1.92 -16.37 21.01
CA GLY A 695 -2.41 -15.10 20.48
C GLY A 695 -2.74 -15.14 18.99
N ARG A 696 -2.95 -16.33 18.44
CA ARG A 696 -3.22 -16.56 17.03
C ARG A 696 -4.26 -17.64 16.85
N LEU A 697 -5.02 -17.56 15.78
CA LEU A 697 -6.01 -18.57 15.41
C LEU A 697 -5.99 -18.78 13.90
N THR A 698 -5.90 -20.02 13.47
CA THR A 698 -5.99 -20.38 12.05
C THR A 698 -7.46 -20.56 11.68
N ASP A 699 -7.93 -19.82 10.68
CA ASP A 699 -9.29 -19.91 10.19
C ASP A 699 -9.53 -21.18 9.34
N GLY A 700 -10.78 -21.43 8.97
CA GLY A 700 -11.16 -22.56 8.11
C GLY A 700 -10.54 -22.54 6.71
N GLN A 701 -9.98 -21.40 6.29
CA GLN A 701 -9.30 -21.22 5.00
C GLN A 701 -7.77 -21.40 5.11
N GLY A 702 -7.26 -21.72 6.32
CA GLY A 702 -5.83 -21.88 6.57
C GLY A 702 -5.07 -20.57 6.82
N ARG A 703 -5.75 -19.44 7.00
CA ARG A 703 -5.13 -18.14 7.28
C ARG A 703 -4.98 -17.99 8.79
N THR A 704 -3.83 -17.51 9.23
CA THR A 704 -3.56 -17.22 10.63
C THR A 704 -3.98 -15.79 10.95
N VAL A 705 -4.89 -15.63 11.92
CA VAL A 705 -5.39 -14.34 12.42
C VAL A 705 -4.72 -14.02 13.75
N ASP A 706 -4.26 -12.79 13.90
CA ASP A 706 -3.50 -12.30 15.06
C ASP A 706 -4.43 -11.66 16.10
N PHE A 707 -4.41 -12.20 17.32
CA PHE A 707 -5.19 -11.72 18.46
C PHE A 707 -4.34 -10.99 19.52
N ARG A 708 -3.02 -10.85 19.34
CA ARG A 708 -2.10 -10.27 20.33
C ARG A 708 -2.45 -8.83 20.71
N ASN A 709 -3.10 -8.13 19.82
CA ASN A 709 -3.52 -6.75 20.02
C ASN A 709 -5.01 -6.63 20.45
N THR A 710 -5.67 -7.72 20.79
CA THR A 710 -7.04 -7.73 21.30
C THR A 710 -7.06 -7.86 22.82
N LEU A 711 -8.13 -7.36 23.45
CA LEU A 711 -8.42 -7.62 24.86
C LEU A 711 -9.64 -8.51 24.92
N ILE A 712 -9.54 -9.64 25.60
CA ILE A 712 -10.58 -10.66 25.68
C ILE A 712 -11.30 -10.55 27.00
N VAL A 713 -12.61 -10.38 26.95
CA VAL A 713 -13.49 -10.36 28.12
C VAL A 713 -14.55 -11.46 27.95
N LEU A 714 -14.64 -12.34 28.93
CA LEU A 714 -15.65 -13.34 29.01
C LEU A 714 -16.60 -12.96 30.16
N THR A 715 -17.89 -13.03 29.95
CA THR A 715 -18.87 -12.79 31.04
C THR A 715 -19.61 -14.04 31.35
N SER A 716 -19.91 -14.23 32.61
CA SER A 716 -20.70 -15.36 33.09
C SER A 716 -21.59 -14.98 34.30
N ASN A 717 -22.71 -15.66 34.41
CA ASN A 717 -23.62 -15.53 35.54
C ASN A 717 -23.45 -16.67 36.55
N LEU A 718 -22.41 -17.52 36.42
CA LEU A 718 -22.13 -18.61 37.37
C LEU A 718 -21.83 -18.03 38.76
N GLY A 719 -22.40 -18.65 39.78
CA GLY A 719 -22.29 -18.20 41.17
C GLY A 719 -23.08 -16.93 41.51
N SER A 720 -23.91 -16.42 40.57
CA SER A 720 -24.73 -15.21 40.81
C SER A 720 -25.70 -15.37 42.00
N GLU A 721 -26.22 -16.54 42.26
CA GLU A 721 -27.11 -16.84 43.40
C GLU A 721 -26.37 -16.64 44.72
N ILE A 722 -25.11 -17.08 44.83
CA ILE A 722 -24.25 -16.90 46.00
C ILE A 722 -23.99 -15.43 46.24
N LEU A 723 -23.65 -14.70 45.19
CA LEU A 723 -23.38 -13.25 45.24
C LEU A 723 -24.64 -12.44 45.54
N ALA A 724 -25.80 -12.88 45.05
CA ALA A 724 -27.09 -12.21 45.32
C ALA A 724 -27.60 -12.45 46.76
N ALA A 725 -27.22 -13.56 47.37
CA ALA A 725 -27.59 -13.89 48.76
C ALA A 725 -26.74 -13.11 49.79
N GLN A 726 -25.65 -12.50 49.37
CA GLN A 726 -24.76 -11.72 50.26
C GLN A 726 -25.43 -10.41 50.71
N PRO A 727 -25.32 -10.00 52.01
CA PRO A 727 -25.77 -8.71 52.45
C PRO A 727 -25.14 -7.53 51.69
N GLU A 728 -25.90 -6.41 51.61
CA GLU A 728 -25.39 -5.21 50.98
C GLU A 728 -24.17 -4.66 51.71
N GLY A 729 -23.04 -4.49 50.97
CA GLY A 729 -21.81 -3.87 51.48
C GLY A 729 -20.82 -4.84 52.13
N GLU A 730 -21.08 -6.15 52.15
CA GLU A 730 -20.08 -7.12 52.52
C GLU A 730 -19.05 -7.39 51.42
N ASP A 731 -17.84 -7.76 51.86
CA ASP A 731 -16.72 -8.06 50.98
C ASP A 731 -16.96 -9.33 50.14
N VAL A 732 -16.78 -9.24 48.84
CA VAL A 732 -16.99 -10.35 47.92
C VAL A 732 -15.98 -11.50 48.16
N ASP A 733 -14.84 -11.20 48.76
CA ASP A 733 -13.82 -12.17 49.11
C ASP A 733 -14.30 -13.25 50.06
N LEU A 734 -15.29 -12.97 50.88
CA LEU A 734 -15.89 -13.93 51.80
C LEU A 734 -16.57 -15.10 51.08
N VAL A 735 -17.15 -14.85 49.91
CA VAL A 735 -17.83 -15.90 49.10
C VAL A 735 -17.02 -16.34 47.89
N ARG A 736 -15.85 -15.73 47.66
CA ARG A 736 -14.97 -16.03 46.50
C ARG A 736 -14.70 -17.53 46.36
N GLY A 737 -14.38 -18.20 47.47
CA GLY A 737 -14.13 -19.63 47.45
C GLY A 737 -15.33 -20.47 46.99
N GLN A 738 -16.54 -20.11 47.40
CA GLN A 738 -17.78 -20.80 47.02
C GLN A 738 -18.11 -20.54 45.53
N VAL A 739 -17.99 -19.31 45.05
CA VAL A 739 -18.18 -18.95 43.64
C VAL A 739 -17.17 -19.66 42.77
N MET A 740 -15.88 -19.67 43.16
CA MET A 740 -14.82 -20.36 42.42
C MET A 740 -15.03 -21.89 42.37
N ASN A 741 -15.64 -22.52 43.35
CA ASN A 741 -15.98 -23.92 43.28
C ASN A 741 -17.06 -24.19 42.20
N VAL A 742 -18.05 -23.33 42.07
CA VAL A 742 -19.06 -23.41 41.00
C VAL A 742 -18.38 -23.22 39.64
N VAL A 743 -17.48 -22.24 39.50
CA VAL A 743 -16.75 -21.97 38.27
C VAL A 743 -15.87 -23.16 37.86
N ARG A 744 -15.13 -23.74 38.80
CA ARG A 744 -14.28 -24.94 38.57
C ARG A 744 -15.09 -26.18 38.22
N SER A 745 -16.34 -26.31 38.66
CA SER A 745 -17.21 -27.39 38.24
C SER A 745 -17.66 -27.28 36.77
N ARG A 746 -17.67 -26.07 36.20
CA ARG A 746 -18.15 -25.81 34.83
C ARG A 746 -17.02 -25.68 33.82
N PHE A 747 -15.94 -25.04 34.20
CA PHE A 747 -14.78 -24.79 33.31
C PHE A 747 -13.61 -25.69 33.64
N ARG A 748 -12.91 -26.18 32.63
CA ARG A 748 -11.70 -27.00 32.82
C ARG A 748 -10.58 -26.17 33.46
N PRO A 749 -9.79 -26.74 34.36
CA PRO A 749 -8.67 -26.04 35.03
C PRO A 749 -7.69 -25.42 34.03
N GLU A 750 -7.44 -26.10 32.91
CA GLU A 750 -6.57 -25.60 31.83
C GLU A 750 -7.02 -24.23 31.28
N PHE A 751 -8.34 -24.07 31.09
CA PHE A 751 -8.91 -22.82 30.61
C PHE A 751 -8.77 -21.69 31.63
N LEU A 752 -9.13 -21.98 32.89
CA LEU A 752 -9.06 -20.97 33.96
C LEU A 752 -7.64 -20.50 34.24
N ASN A 753 -6.63 -21.38 34.11
CA ASN A 753 -5.22 -21.03 34.30
C ASN A 753 -4.62 -20.19 33.16
N ARG A 754 -5.30 -20.06 32.04
CA ARG A 754 -4.86 -19.24 30.89
C ARG A 754 -5.39 -17.80 30.94
N LEU A 755 -6.38 -17.55 31.79
CA LEU A 755 -6.94 -16.22 32.02
C LEU A 755 -5.97 -15.40 32.90
N ASP A 756 -5.82 -14.14 32.58
CA ASP A 756 -4.98 -13.24 33.39
C ASP A 756 -5.64 -12.94 34.74
N GLU A 757 -6.96 -12.72 34.76
CA GLU A 757 -7.68 -12.43 35.97
C GLU A 757 -9.14 -12.95 35.93
N ILE A 758 -9.62 -13.43 37.07
CA ILE A 758 -11.03 -13.77 37.30
C ILE A 758 -11.60 -12.75 38.27
N VAL A 759 -12.49 -11.92 37.78
CA VAL A 759 -13.01 -10.75 38.49
C VAL A 759 -14.43 -10.99 38.93
N LEU A 760 -14.70 -10.80 40.25
CA LEU A 760 -16.02 -10.91 40.84
C LEU A 760 -16.69 -9.54 40.87
N PHE A 761 -17.86 -9.43 40.26
CA PHE A 761 -18.69 -8.22 40.32
C PHE A 761 -19.63 -8.29 41.50
N ARG A 762 -19.51 -7.35 42.41
CA ARG A 762 -20.41 -7.23 43.53
C ARG A 762 -21.81 -6.77 43.11
N ARG A 763 -22.80 -7.11 43.91
CA ARG A 763 -24.15 -6.54 43.79
C ARG A 763 -24.07 -5.02 43.98
N LEU A 764 -24.83 -4.27 43.16
CA LEU A 764 -24.93 -2.82 43.34
C LEU A 764 -25.67 -2.48 44.63
N ALA A 765 -25.12 -1.58 45.41
CA ALA A 765 -25.79 -1.06 46.59
C ALA A 765 -26.73 0.10 46.21
N ARG A 766 -27.76 0.34 47.03
CA ARG A 766 -28.68 1.47 46.78
C ARG A 766 -27.96 2.81 46.70
N LYS A 767 -26.92 3.03 47.49
CA LYS A 767 -26.08 4.23 47.44
C LYS A 767 -25.39 4.46 46.11
N ASP A 768 -25.16 3.41 45.33
CA ASP A 768 -24.47 3.48 44.02
C ASP A 768 -25.43 3.94 42.90
N MET A 769 -26.74 3.79 43.11
CA MET A 769 -27.77 4.06 42.12
C MET A 769 -27.86 5.54 41.71
N GLY A 770 -27.70 6.49 42.65
CA GLY A 770 -27.70 7.92 42.35
C GLY A 770 -26.64 8.31 41.31
N SER A 771 -25.42 7.79 41.47
CA SER A 771 -24.34 7.99 40.50
C SER A 771 -24.65 7.34 39.14
N ILE A 772 -25.24 6.15 39.15
CA ILE A 772 -25.64 5.46 37.91
C ILE A 772 -26.75 6.24 37.18
N VAL A 773 -27.70 6.84 37.90
CA VAL A 773 -28.72 7.74 37.33
C VAL A 773 -28.06 8.92 36.62
N GLN A 774 -27.09 9.60 37.25
CA GLN A 774 -26.39 10.71 36.62
C GLN A 774 -25.63 10.31 35.36
N ILE A 775 -25.01 9.14 35.33
CA ILE A 775 -24.32 8.61 34.14
C ILE A 775 -25.32 8.36 32.99
N GLN A 776 -26.47 7.74 33.30
CA GLN A 776 -27.52 7.49 32.29
C GLN A 776 -28.13 8.80 31.74
N LEU A 777 -28.30 9.79 32.59
CA LEU A 777 -28.80 11.12 32.25
C LEU A 777 -27.78 11.92 31.41
N GLY A 778 -26.49 11.66 31.57
CA GLY A 778 -25.42 12.26 30.74
C GLY A 778 -25.68 12.01 29.24
N ARG A 779 -26.12 10.81 28.88
CA ARG A 779 -26.50 10.47 27.49
C ARG A 779 -27.71 11.27 27.01
N LEU A 780 -28.70 11.46 27.88
CA LEU A 780 -29.86 12.26 27.54
C LEU A 780 -29.49 13.75 27.39
N ARG A 781 -28.66 14.28 28.28
CA ARG A 781 -28.16 15.65 28.18
C ARG A 781 -27.41 15.89 26.87
N GLN A 782 -26.59 14.95 26.45
CA GLN A 782 -25.87 15.02 25.17
C GLN A 782 -26.81 15.07 23.96
N LEU A 783 -27.95 14.33 23.98
CA LEU A 783 -28.96 14.40 22.94
C LEU A 783 -29.70 15.75 22.91
N LEU A 784 -29.76 16.45 24.04
CA LEU A 784 -30.43 17.75 24.19
C LEU A 784 -29.49 18.91 23.88
N GLU A 785 -28.17 18.68 23.83
CA GLU A 785 -27.16 19.71 23.61
C GLU A 785 -27.29 20.37 22.25
N ASP A 786 -27.61 19.61 21.20
CA ASP A 786 -27.85 20.14 19.84
C ASP A 786 -28.98 21.18 19.81
N ARG A 787 -29.97 21.06 20.73
CA ARG A 787 -31.09 21.98 20.89
C ARG A 787 -30.86 23.03 21.96
N LYS A 788 -29.66 23.02 22.60
CA LYS A 788 -29.34 23.94 23.72
C LYS A 788 -30.32 23.85 24.88
N ILE A 789 -30.94 22.68 25.12
CA ILE A 789 -31.86 22.46 26.21
C ILE A 789 -31.08 21.96 27.41
N THR A 790 -31.21 22.65 28.54
CA THR A 790 -30.59 22.31 29.81
C THR A 790 -31.56 21.47 30.64
N LEU A 791 -31.09 20.30 31.11
CA LEU A 791 -31.86 19.40 31.97
C LEU A 791 -31.31 19.39 33.39
N GLU A 792 -32.02 19.97 34.33
CA GLU A 792 -31.67 20.00 35.75
C GLU A 792 -32.57 19.07 36.56
N LEU A 793 -31.96 18.12 37.28
CA LEU A 793 -32.68 17.24 38.21
C LEU A 793 -32.44 17.70 39.64
N ASP A 794 -33.52 17.83 40.38
CA ASP A 794 -33.52 17.99 41.83
C ASP A 794 -33.04 16.67 42.52
N PRO A 795 -32.37 16.73 43.68
CA PRO A 795 -32.00 15.53 44.43
C PRO A 795 -33.18 14.56 44.65
N SER A 796 -34.37 15.05 44.89
CA SER A 796 -35.59 14.25 45.04
C SER A 796 -35.96 13.43 43.81
N ALA A 797 -35.79 14.01 42.61
CA ALA A 797 -35.99 13.32 41.33
C ALA A 797 -34.93 12.25 41.09
N THR A 798 -33.66 12.53 41.45
CA THR A 798 -32.56 11.58 41.36
C THR A 798 -32.79 10.37 42.27
N ASP A 799 -33.21 10.62 43.52
CA ASP A 799 -33.51 9.56 44.48
C ASP A 799 -34.71 8.72 44.06
N TRP A 800 -35.76 9.36 43.52
CA TRP A 800 -36.92 8.67 42.97
C TRP A 800 -36.55 7.74 41.83
N LEU A 801 -35.73 8.22 40.88
CA LEU A 801 -35.24 7.42 39.75
C LEU A 801 -34.35 6.27 40.22
N ALA A 802 -33.53 6.52 41.24
CA ALA A 802 -32.66 5.52 41.83
C ALA A 802 -33.46 4.39 42.49
N GLU A 803 -34.55 4.73 43.21
CA GLU A 803 -35.39 3.76 43.91
C GLU A 803 -36.28 2.99 42.93
N ALA A 804 -36.91 3.67 41.95
CA ALA A 804 -37.76 3.05 40.96
C ALA A 804 -36.94 2.20 39.93
N GLY A 805 -35.67 2.54 39.74
CA GLY A 805 -34.74 1.88 38.81
C GLY A 805 -33.96 0.73 39.44
N TYR A 806 -34.02 0.52 40.73
CA TYR A 806 -33.29 -0.53 41.45
C TYR A 806 -34.12 -1.81 41.58
N ASP A 807 -33.51 -2.93 41.21
CA ASP A 807 -34.06 -4.24 41.42
C ASP A 807 -33.03 -5.13 42.12
N PRO A 808 -33.41 -5.82 43.22
CA PRO A 808 -32.49 -6.67 43.95
C PRO A 808 -31.87 -7.81 43.14
N VAL A 809 -32.54 -8.31 42.14
CA VAL A 809 -32.08 -9.43 41.28
C VAL A 809 -31.43 -8.94 39.99
N TYR A 810 -32.00 -7.89 39.39
CA TYR A 810 -31.54 -7.38 38.07
C TYR A 810 -30.70 -6.12 38.16
N GLY A 811 -30.33 -5.66 39.36
CA GLY A 811 -29.49 -4.51 39.60
C GLY A 811 -30.03 -3.23 38.97
N ALA A 812 -29.21 -2.49 38.22
CA ALA A 812 -29.57 -1.26 37.55
C ALA A 812 -30.21 -1.47 36.15
N ARG A 813 -30.43 -2.71 35.70
CA ARG A 813 -31.00 -2.98 34.37
C ARG A 813 -32.36 -2.33 34.11
N PRO A 814 -33.33 -2.26 35.10
CA PRO A 814 -34.59 -1.58 34.91
C PRO A 814 -34.48 -0.07 34.75
N LEU A 815 -33.44 0.57 35.31
CA LEU A 815 -33.27 2.01 35.38
C LEU A 815 -33.40 2.68 33.98
N LYS A 816 -32.84 2.11 32.94
CA LYS A 816 -32.95 2.65 31.58
C LYS A 816 -34.41 2.77 31.13
N ARG A 817 -35.24 1.78 31.43
CA ARG A 817 -36.67 1.79 31.10
C ARG A 817 -37.44 2.79 31.96
N VAL A 818 -37.06 2.95 33.22
CA VAL A 818 -37.67 3.93 34.14
C VAL A 818 -37.39 5.33 33.65
N ILE A 819 -36.12 5.66 33.28
CA ILE A 819 -35.75 6.96 32.69
C ILE A 819 -36.53 7.18 31.38
N GLN A 820 -36.59 6.20 30.53
CA GLN A 820 -37.32 6.34 29.25
C GLN A 820 -38.79 6.68 29.49
N ARG A 821 -39.51 5.89 30.29
CA ARG A 821 -40.96 6.07 30.47
C ARG A 821 -41.31 7.31 31.26
N ASN A 822 -40.53 7.63 32.30
CA ASN A 822 -40.93 8.68 33.25
C ASN A 822 -40.26 10.01 32.99
N LEU A 823 -39.25 10.08 32.12
CA LEU A 823 -38.54 11.30 31.81
C LEU A 823 -38.53 11.56 30.30
N GLN A 824 -38.01 10.62 29.48
CA GLN A 824 -37.83 10.87 28.04
C GLN A 824 -39.18 10.99 27.31
N ASP A 825 -40.16 10.11 27.62
CA ASP A 825 -41.49 10.14 26.97
C ASP A 825 -42.25 11.43 27.32
N GLN A 826 -42.16 11.87 28.60
CA GLN A 826 -42.77 13.15 29.01
C GLN A 826 -42.09 14.36 28.36
N LEU A 827 -40.74 14.37 28.33
CA LEU A 827 -39.97 15.45 27.70
C LEU A 827 -40.26 15.53 26.18
N ALA A 828 -40.38 14.38 25.52
CA ALA A 828 -40.73 14.28 24.11
C ALA A 828 -42.14 14.86 23.85
N GLY A 829 -43.10 14.58 24.73
CA GLY A 829 -44.45 15.18 24.68
C GLY A 829 -44.38 16.71 24.76
N LEU A 830 -43.67 17.25 25.74
CA LEU A 830 -43.51 18.70 25.93
C LEU A 830 -42.80 19.40 24.76
N LEU A 831 -41.84 18.73 24.15
CA LEU A 831 -41.16 19.19 22.95
C LEU A 831 -42.09 19.25 21.73
N LEU A 832 -42.91 18.21 21.54
CA LEU A 832 -43.85 18.13 20.43
C LEU A 832 -45.04 19.13 20.60
N GLU A 833 -45.43 19.38 21.86
CA GLU A 833 -46.44 20.40 22.18
C GLU A 833 -45.90 21.84 22.04
N GLY A 834 -44.59 22.03 21.82
CA GLY A 834 -43.98 23.37 21.74
C GLY A 834 -43.84 24.09 23.08
N ARG A 835 -44.06 23.38 24.20
CA ARG A 835 -43.93 23.95 25.57
C ARG A 835 -42.46 24.05 25.99
N VAL A 836 -41.60 23.13 25.49
CA VAL A 836 -40.14 23.19 25.57
C VAL A 836 -39.63 23.62 24.20
N THR A 837 -38.93 24.73 24.16
CA THR A 837 -38.29 25.26 22.94
C THR A 837 -36.77 25.15 23.02
N ASP A 838 -36.08 25.34 21.88
CA ASP A 838 -34.64 25.38 21.86
C ASP A 838 -34.09 26.49 22.77
N GLY A 839 -33.13 26.12 23.66
CA GLY A 839 -32.57 27.02 24.67
C GLY A 839 -33.32 27.04 26.02
N SER A 840 -34.39 26.24 26.17
CA SER A 840 -35.14 26.15 27.44
C SER A 840 -34.35 25.40 28.53
N ALA A 841 -34.59 25.78 29.81
CA ALA A 841 -34.14 25.03 30.98
C ALA A 841 -35.28 24.23 31.57
N VAL A 842 -35.15 22.90 31.56
CA VAL A 842 -36.20 21.98 32.11
C VAL A 842 -35.78 21.50 33.47
N LYS A 843 -36.59 21.80 34.48
CA LYS A 843 -36.37 21.38 35.85
C LYS A 843 -37.24 20.16 36.17
N VAL A 844 -36.63 19.13 36.74
CA VAL A 844 -37.29 17.87 37.08
C VAL A 844 -37.30 17.66 38.56
N THR A 845 -38.49 17.51 39.13
CA THR A 845 -38.73 17.27 40.55
C THR A 845 -39.56 15.97 40.77
N ALA A 846 -39.48 15.40 41.92
CA ALA A 846 -40.33 14.26 42.29
C ALA A 846 -41.67 14.76 42.86
N GLY A 847 -42.80 14.44 42.20
CA GLY A 847 -44.16 14.65 42.66
C GLY A 847 -44.77 13.39 43.33
N VAL A 848 -46.00 13.50 43.71
CA VAL A 848 -46.73 12.38 44.42
C VAL A 848 -46.96 11.17 43.50
N GLU A 849 -47.20 11.39 42.21
CA GLU A 849 -47.48 10.33 41.23
C GLU A 849 -46.31 9.99 40.31
N GLY A 850 -45.15 10.63 40.46
CA GLY A 850 -43.97 10.40 39.63
C GLY A 850 -43.13 11.66 39.44
N LEU A 851 -42.40 11.74 38.30
CA LEU A 851 -41.57 12.91 37.99
C LEU A 851 -42.45 14.01 37.39
N GLU A 852 -42.23 15.26 37.83
CA GLU A 852 -42.85 16.47 37.28
C GLU A 852 -41.75 17.30 36.57
N LEU A 853 -42.07 17.72 35.35
CA LEU A 853 -41.19 18.54 34.48
C LEU A 853 -41.74 19.96 34.46
N ALA A 854 -41.00 20.92 34.91
CA ALA A 854 -41.26 22.36 34.82
C ALA A 854 -40.27 23.02 33.83
N VAL A 855 -40.76 23.92 32.98
CA VAL A 855 -39.98 24.60 31.95
C VAL A 855 -39.71 26.03 32.40
#